data_b79f4b8d1459f8b5941379a7d45d7cac
#
_entry.id   b79f4b8d1459f8b5941379a7d45d7cac
#
_cell.length_a   1.000
_cell.length_b   1.000
_cell.length_c   1.000
_cell.angle_alpha   90.00
_cell.angle_beta   90.00
_cell.angle_gamma   90.00
#
_symmetry.space_group_name_H-M   'P 1'
#
loop_
_entity.id
_entity.type
_entity.pdbx_description
1 polymer ?
#
loop_
_entity_poly.entity_id
_entity_poly.type
_entity_poly.pdbx_seq_one_letter_code
_entity_poly.pdbx_strand_id
1 'polypeptide(L)'
;MTVLEKFKTMEYGPAKEGSAMVEAWIKDHGAKFNHFIDGKWQKGSSGKGFACHNPATGKKLAKVSQGSKADVDKAYKAARKAQPAWEKLGGHGRAKVLYALARLVQKHSRILAVLETMNNGKTIRETRDIDIPLVARHFYHHAGWAQIMDTKLPDQAPVGVVGQVIPWNFPFLMLSWKIAPALAAGNTIVLKPAEFTPLSALMFAEMCVEAGVPKGVVNIVTGDGKTGSEIVNHDGFNKLAFTGSTGVGRNIRQASAGSGKKLTLELGGKSPYIVFDDADLDGAIEGVVDAIWLNQGEVCCAGSRLLVHEGVADKFYKKLKTRMNKLRVGDPLDKCMDMGALVDPVQKKRIEDLVAKGVDEGATLYQAKTQVPSKGCFYPPTLLMDVESSNTCFSQEIFGPVLTCTTFRTQKEAVDLANNTRFGLASSVWTENISKALDVAPKIKAGVVWVNAANLFDAAVGFGGYRESGFGREGGIEGMYEYLKPKFEKGLKDIVPQKQTKKHLMISSSGDSIDRTAKHYIGGKQARPDNGQSLQVTKHDGSSCGEVAFGNYKDVRNAVEAAAKAEGWQSTTAHTKAQIIYYIAENLSYRADEFAKTIKNLTGVSAAKAKLEVDLSIERLFNAAAWADKYDGHVHTPPIRGVAVAMKEAVGNLAIICPDDAPLLGFVSLVAPAIAMGNRTIVIPSERYPQLATDFYQVLETSDLPAGVINIITGKRDELAEPLSKHDNVDGVWYHGSAAGSKAVEENSAGNLKRTWVSYGKAYNWFDAEQGSGEYILRHATEVKNIWLPYGDQI
;
A
#
# COMPACT_ATOMS: atom_id res chain seq x y z
N MET A 1 57.32 -19.08 0.61
CA MET A 1 55.90 -18.72 0.78
C MET A 1 55.59 -18.71 2.27
N THR A 2 55.33 -17.59 2.87
CA THR A 2 54.96 -17.48 4.27
C THR A 2 53.58 -18.05 4.52
N VAL A 3 53.23 -18.35 5.77
CA VAL A 3 51.87 -18.82 6.14
C VAL A 3 50.81 -17.81 5.67
N LEU A 4 51.09 -16.52 5.77
CA LEU A 4 50.21 -15.45 5.33
C LEU A 4 50.00 -15.44 3.79
N GLU A 5 51.07 -15.70 3.01
CA GLU A 5 50.97 -15.82 1.55
C GLU A 5 50.18 -17.08 1.15
N LYS A 6 50.38 -18.20 1.85
CA LYS A 6 49.59 -19.42 1.65
C LYS A 6 48.11 -19.13 1.96
N PHE A 7 47.82 -18.44 3.05
CA PHE A 7 46.45 -18.13 3.44
C PHE A 7 45.73 -17.22 2.43
N LYS A 8 46.47 -16.24 1.85
CA LYS A 8 45.94 -15.34 0.81
C LYS A 8 45.75 -16.00 -0.56
N THR A 9 46.46 -17.08 -0.82
CA THR A 9 46.39 -17.81 -2.10
C THR A 9 45.63 -19.12 -2.04
N MET A 10 45.04 -19.48 -0.88
CA MET A 10 44.20 -20.68 -0.75
C MET A 10 42.89 -20.44 -1.51
N GLU A 11 42.72 -21.23 -2.57
CA GLU A 11 41.44 -21.38 -3.24
C GLU A 11 40.60 -22.43 -2.49
N TYR A 12 39.54 -21.97 -1.86
CA TYR A 12 38.54 -22.87 -1.34
C TYR A 12 37.64 -23.25 -2.54
N GLY A 13 37.60 -24.50 -2.89
CA GLY A 13 36.67 -25.01 -3.94
C GLY A 13 35.21 -24.71 -3.60
N PRO A 14 34.26 -25.04 -4.49
CA PRO A 14 32.81 -24.75 -4.28
C PRO A 14 32.32 -25.26 -2.93
N ALA A 15 31.73 -24.38 -2.12
CA ALA A 15 31.15 -24.69 -0.82
C ALA A 15 29.64 -24.99 -0.93
N LYS A 16 29.29 -25.97 -1.77
CA LYS A 16 27.90 -26.29 -2.07
C LYS A 16 27.10 -26.80 -0.87
N GLU A 17 25.85 -26.31 -0.74
CA GLU A 17 24.86 -26.87 0.17
C GLU A 17 24.23 -28.12 -0.44
N GLY A 18 23.99 -29.13 0.38
CA GLY A 18 23.43 -30.40 -0.06
C GLY A 18 21.94 -30.31 -0.39
N SER A 19 21.53 -30.76 -1.58
CA SER A 19 20.12 -30.79 -2.04
C SER A 19 19.36 -32.09 -1.66
N ALA A 20 20.06 -33.10 -1.14
CA ALA A 20 19.52 -34.46 -0.94
C ALA A 20 18.20 -34.51 -0.11
N MET A 21 18.05 -33.65 0.89
CA MET A 21 16.84 -33.59 1.72
C MET A 21 15.63 -33.10 0.90
N VAL A 22 15.82 -32.10 0.06
CA VAL A 22 14.77 -31.57 -0.82
C VAL A 22 14.44 -32.59 -1.92
N GLU A 23 15.44 -33.22 -2.53
CA GLU A 23 15.24 -34.24 -3.55
C GLU A 23 14.48 -35.46 -3.00
N ALA A 24 14.79 -35.88 -1.75
CA ALA A 24 14.07 -36.94 -1.07
C ALA A 24 12.61 -36.55 -0.84
N TRP A 25 12.35 -35.35 -0.28
CA TRP A 25 10.99 -34.84 -0.07
C TRP A 25 10.18 -34.78 -1.37
N ILE A 26 10.76 -34.29 -2.47
CA ILE A 26 10.09 -34.26 -3.79
C ILE A 26 9.80 -35.70 -4.26
N LYS A 27 10.75 -36.63 -4.07
CA LYS A 27 10.61 -38.04 -4.46
C LYS A 27 9.50 -38.74 -3.67
N ASP A 28 9.42 -38.48 -2.37
CA ASP A 28 8.39 -39.07 -1.47
C ASP A 28 6.97 -38.67 -1.89
N HIS A 29 6.83 -37.50 -2.51
CA HIS A 29 5.59 -37.03 -3.15
C HIS A 29 5.43 -37.54 -4.60
N GLY A 30 6.31 -38.42 -5.09
CA GLY A 30 6.31 -38.88 -6.48
C GLY A 30 6.51 -37.75 -7.51
N ALA A 31 7.16 -36.66 -7.12
CA ALA A 31 7.34 -35.44 -7.86
C ALA A 31 6.02 -34.85 -8.43
N LYS A 32 4.92 -35.03 -7.71
CA LYS A 32 3.57 -34.54 -8.05
C LYS A 32 2.90 -33.94 -6.83
N PHE A 33 2.51 -32.68 -6.95
CA PHE A 33 1.85 -31.97 -5.86
C PHE A 33 0.43 -31.56 -6.26
N ASN A 34 -0.48 -31.71 -5.32
CA ASN A 34 -1.89 -31.38 -5.44
C ASN A 34 -2.22 -30.09 -4.65
N HIS A 35 -3.46 -29.61 -4.70
CA HIS A 35 -3.92 -28.56 -3.82
C HIS A 35 -4.01 -29.05 -2.39
N PHE A 36 -3.86 -28.14 -1.43
CA PHE A 36 -4.11 -28.41 -0.02
C PHE A 36 -5.42 -27.71 0.39
N ILE A 37 -6.48 -28.48 0.60
CA ILE A 37 -7.81 -27.95 0.88
C ILE A 37 -8.43 -28.77 2.02
N ASP A 38 -9.01 -28.10 3.01
CA ASP A 38 -9.67 -28.70 4.16
C ASP A 38 -8.76 -29.68 4.93
N GLY A 39 -7.48 -29.29 5.10
CA GLY A 39 -6.49 -30.07 5.83
C GLY A 39 -5.98 -31.34 5.12
N LYS A 40 -6.15 -31.46 3.81
CA LYS A 40 -5.70 -32.62 3.00
C LYS A 40 -5.31 -32.26 1.58
N TRP A 41 -4.47 -33.14 1.02
CA TRP A 41 -4.13 -33.09 -0.41
C TRP A 41 -5.31 -33.49 -1.30
N GLN A 42 -5.61 -32.69 -2.31
CA GLN A 42 -6.74 -32.89 -3.21
C GLN A 42 -6.31 -32.67 -4.65
N LYS A 43 -6.60 -33.66 -5.53
CA LYS A 43 -6.34 -33.53 -6.97
C LYS A 43 -7.12 -32.36 -7.54
N GLY A 44 -6.48 -31.63 -8.47
CA GLY A 44 -7.15 -30.56 -9.21
C GLY A 44 -8.32 -31.08 -10.03
N SER A 45 -9.46 -30.40 -9.97
CA SER A 45 -10.72 -30.78 -10.64
C SER A 45 -10.57 -30.82 -12.17
N SER A 46 -9.67 -30.02 -12.74
CA SER A 46 -9.41 -29.98 -14.18
C SER A 46 -8.57 -31.15 -14.71
N GLY A 47 -7.92 -31.91 -13.83
CA GLY A 47 -6.91 -32.93 -14.22
C GLY A 47 -5.65 -32.36 -14.86
N LYS A 48 -5.56 -31.05 -15.08
CA LYS A 48 -4.41 -30.36 -15.66
C LYS A 48 -3.33 -30.08 -14.61
N GLY A 49 -2.10 -29.84 -15.05
CA GLY A 49 -0.98 -29.44 -14.22
C GLY A 49 0.12 -28.82 -15.04
N PHE A 50 1.00 -28.08 -14.35
CA PHE A 50 2.16 -27.42 -14.92
C PHE A 50 3.45 -27.94 -14.30
N ALA A 51 4.57 -27.75 -14.98
CA ALA A 51 5.90 -28.11 -14.47
C ALA A 51 6.52 -26.94 -13.70
N CYS A 52 7.15 -27.26 -12.59
CA CYS A 52 7.98 -26.36 -11.82
C CYS A 52 9.45 -26.72 -12.08
N HIS A 53 10.32 -25.75 -12.33
CA HIS A 53 11.71 -25.97 -12.72
C HIS A 53 12.69 -25.30 -11.74
N ASN A 54 13.89 -25.81 -11.69
CA ASN A 54 15.03 -25.14 -11.07
C ASN A 54 15.61 -24.17 -12.10
N PRO A 55 15.56 -22.85 -11.88
CA PRO A 55 15.98 -21.87 -12.89
C PRO A 55 17.49 -21.87 -13.16
N ALA A 56 18.31 -22.30 -12.19
CA ALA A 56 19.76 -22.39 -12.37
C ALA A 56 20.18 -23.53 -13.30
N THR A 57 19.39 -24.61 -13.36
CA THR A 57 19.74 -25.80 -14.14
C THR A 57 18.79 -26.10 -15.31
N GLY A 58 17.61 -25.47 -15.32
CA GLY A 58 16.50 -25.77 -16.22
C GLY A 58 15.83 -27.13 -15.95
N LYS A 59 16.29 -27.90 -14.95
CA LYS A 59 15.72 -29.21 -14.63
C LYS A 59 14.34 -29.07 -13.99
N LYS A 60 13.42 -29.94 -14.41
CA LYS A 60 12.11 -30.07 -13.79
C LYS A 60 12.25 -30.60 -12.36
N LEU A 61 11.68 -29.90 -11.40
CA LEU A 61 11.58 -30.31 -10.00
C LEU A 61 10.32 -31.17 -9.76
N ALA A 62 9.16 -30.68 -10.19
CA ALA A 62 7.89 -31.33 -9.93
C ALA A 62 6.83 -30.99 -10.99
N LYS A 63 5.71 -31.75 -10.96
CA LYS A 63 4.45 -31.39 -11.60
C LYS A 63 3.46 -30.95 -10.54
N VAL A 64 2.80 -29.81 -10.74
CA VAL A 64 1.87 -29.20 -9.78
C VAL A 64 0.48 -29.08 -10.40
N SER A 65 -0.57 -29.30 -9.63
CA SER A 65 -1.96 -29.23 -10.11
C SER A 65 -2.34 -27.81 -10.51
N GLN A 66 -3.04 -27.68 -11.64
CA GLN A 66 -3.64 -26.41 -12.09
C GLN A 66 -5.02 -26.23 -11.46
N GLY A 67 -5.20 -25.19 -10.66
CA GLY A 67 -6.47 -24.86 -10.03
C GLY A 67 -7.49 -24.31 -11.02
N SER A 68 -8.73 -24.74 -10.85
CA SER A 68 -9.92 -24.29 -11.58
C SER A 68 -10.86 -23.50 -10.66
N LYS A 69 -11.90 -22.90 -11.25
CA LYS A 69 -12.99 -22.26 -10.48
C LYS A 69 -13.60 -23.20 -9.42
N ALA A 70 -13.78 -24.48 -9.77
CA ALA A 70 -14.31 -25.47 -8.83
C ALA A 70 -13.37 -25.73 -7.62
N ASP A 71 -12.05 -25.68 -7.83
CA ASP A 71 -11.07 -25.85 -6.77
C ASP A 71 -11.04 -24.61 -5.84
N VAL A 72 -11.15 -23.42 -6.42
CA VAL A 72 -11.25 -22.16 -5.65
C VAL A 72 -12.55 -22.13 -4.83
N ASP A 73 -13.69 -22.49 -5.43
CA ASP A 73 -14.98 -22.56 -4.72
C ASP A 73 -14.93 -23.57 -3.57
N LYS A 74 -14.31 -24.73 -3.77
CA LYS A 74 -14.13 -25.75 -2.74
C LYS A 74 -13.25 -25.25 -1.60
N ALA A 75 -12.14 -24.58 -1.91
CA ALA A 75 -11.25 -24.00 -0.90
C ALA A 75 -11.97 -22.88 -0.11
N TYR A 76 -12.71 -22.02 -0.80
CA TYR A 76 -13.55 -21.00 -0.17
C TYR A 76 -14.59 -21.62 0.78
N LYS A 77 -15.32 -22.64 0.35
CA LYS A 77 -16.32 -23.31 1.20
C LYS A 77 -15.69 -23.92 2.44
N ALA A 78 -14.51 -24.53 2.34
CA ALA A 78 -13.75 -25.04 3.47
C ALA A 78 -13.35 -23.92 4.44
N ALA A 79 -12.81 -22.81 3.90
CA ALA A 79 -12.44 -21.64 4.69
C ALA A 79 -13.64 -21.01 5.40
N ARG A 80 -14.75 -20.83 4.68
CA ARG A 80 -15.99 -20.25 5.23
C ARG A 80 -16.59 -21.11 6.35
N LYS A 81 -16.52 -22.44 6.22
CA LYS A 81 -16.95 -23.38 7.25
C LYS A 81 -16.08 -23.30 8.52
N ALA A 82 -14.78 -23.12 8.34
CA ALA A 82 -13.82 -23.06 9.46
C ALA A 82 -13.84 -21.71 10.20
N GLN A 83 -14.23 -20.61 9.55
CA GLN A 83 -14.15 -19.25 10.05
C GLN A 83 -14.76 -19.05 11.46
N PRO A 84 -16.01 -19.48 11.77
CA PRO A 84 -16.59 -19.24 13.09
C PRO A 84 -15.82 -19.94 14.23
N ALA A 85 -15.33 -21.17 14.00
CA ALA A 85 -14.59 -21.93 14.99
C ALA A 85 -13.20 -21.32 15.23
N TRP A 86 -12.54 -20.84 14.17
CA TRP A 86 -11.25 -20.17 14.27
C TRP A 86 -11.34 -18.84 15.03
N GLU A 87 -12.37 -18.03 14.75
CA GLU A 87 -12.65 -16.80 15.47
C GLU A 87 -12.94 -17.08 16.96
N LYS A 88 -13.79 -18.08 17.25
CA LYS A 88 -14.17 -18.49 18.61
C LYS A 88 -13.00 -19.07 19.44
N LEU A 89 -11.94 -19.55 18.81
CA LEU A 89 -10.75 -20.07 19.50
C LEU A 89 -10.08 -19.00 20.39
N GLY A 90 -10.34 -17.72 20.12
CA GLY A 90 -9.80 -16.58 20.87
C GLY A 90 -8.34 -16.28 20.56
N GLY A 91 -7.85 -15.14 21.05
CA GLY A 91 -6.49 -14.68 20.78
C GLY A 91 -5.42 -15.65 21.27
N HIS A 92 -5.56 -16.17 22.50
CA HIS A 92 -4.61 -17.12 23.09
C HIS A 92 -4.52 -18.45 22.32
N GLY A 93 -5.67 -18.98 21.86
CA GLY A 93 -5.67 -20.22 21.08
C GLY A 93 -4.95 -20.04 19.74
N ARG A 94 -5.21 -18.92 19.03
CA ARG A 94 -4.54 -18.58 17.77
C ARG A 94 -3.04 -18.32 17.97
N ALA A 95 -2.66 -17.67 19.08
CA ALA A 95 -1.26 -17.43 19.43
C ALA A 95 -0.45 -18.72 19.55
N LYS A 96 -1.00 -19.76 20.18
CA LYS A 96 -0.33 -21.08 20.28
C LYS A 96 -0.07 -21.71 18.92
N VAL A 97 -1.03 -21.63 18.00
CA VAL A 97 -0.86 -22.18 16.64
C VAL A 97 0.21 -21.41 15.87
N LEU A 98 0.19 -20.07 15.91
CA LEU A 98 1.21 -19.24 15.27
C LEU A 98 2.61 -19.46 15.85
N TYR A 99 2.71 -19.63 17.18
CA TYR A 99 3.95 -20.00 17.84
C TYR A 99 4.47 -21.37 17.38
N ALA A 100 3.58 -22.37 17.26
CA ALA A 100 3.95 -23.69 16.75
C ALA A 100 4.47 -23.61 15.31
N LEU A 101 3.82 -22.81 14.43
CA LEU A 101 4.29 -22.58 13.07
C LEU A 101 5.68 -21.93 13.05
N ALA A 102 5.94 -20.91 13.89
CA ALA A 102 7.26 -20.29 14.00
C ALA A 102 8.34 -21.31 14.41
N ARG A 103 8.04 -22.17 15.39
CA ARG A 103 8.95 -23.24 15.83
C ARG A 103 9.22 -24.27 14.73
N LEU A 104 8.22 -24.60 13.92
CA LEU A 104 8.38 -25.54 12.81
C LEU A 104 9.23 -24.94 11.69
N VAL A 105 9.06 -23.64 11.38
CA VAL A 105 9.94 -22.95 10.44
C VAL A 105 11.39 -23.03 10.90
N GLN A 106 11.66 -22.78 12.20
CA GLN A 106 13.02 -22.92 12.76
C GLN A 106 13.53 -24.35 12.69
N LYS A 107 12.71 -25.35 13.07
CA LYS A 107 13.05 -26.78 13.03
C LYS A 107 13.43 -27.23 11.63
N HIS A 108 12.71 -26.77 10.61
CA HIS A 108 12.89 -27.16 9.21
C HIS A 108 13.66 -26.09 8.38
N SER A 109 14.37 -25.17 9.05
CA SER A 109 15.00 -24.02 8.39
C SER A 109 15.94 -24.41 7.25
N ARG A 110 16.73 -25.45 7.41
CA ARG A 110 17.69 -25.88 6.39
C ARG A 110 17.01 -26.42 5.12
N ILE A 111 16.04 -27.32 5.25
CA ILE A 111 15.34 -27.86 4.08
C ILE A 111 14.51 -26.76 3.37
N LEU A 112 13.90 -25.84 4.12
CA LEU A 112 13.17 -24.70 3.59
C LEU A 112 14.09 -23.77 2.79
N ALA A 113 15.28 -23.44 3.33
CA ALA A 113 16.24 -22.59 2.63
C ALA A 113 16.73 -23.22 1.31
N VAL A 114 17.07 -24.50 1.33
CA VAL A 114 17.51 -25.24 0.13
C VAL A 114 16.35 -25.33 -0.88
N LEU A 115 15.14 -25.61 -0.45
CA LEU A 115 13.96 -25.68 -1.32
C LEU A 115 13.67 -24.33 -1.98
N GLU A 116 13.73 -23.24 -1.20
CA GLU A 116 13.51 -21.88 -1.69
C GLU A 116 14.56 -21.52 -2.75
N THR A 117 15.85 -21.80 -2.47
CA THR A 117 16.96 -21.63 -3.42
C THR A 117 16.76 -22.42 -4.71
N MET A 118 16.41 -23.69 -4.62
CA MET A 118 16.22 -24.55 -5.78
C MET A 118 15.01 -24.15 -6.63
N ASN A 119 13.96 -23.61 -6.01
CA ASN A 119 12.71 -23.28 -6.68
C ASN A 119 12.69 -21.85 -7.24
N ASN A 120 13.35 -20.89 -6.57
CA ASN A 120 13.38 -19.50 -6.98
C ASN A 120 14.63 -19.12 -7.79
N GLY A 121 15.81 -19.65 -7.43
CA GLY A 121 17.08 -19.31 -8.05
C GLY A 121 17.99 -18.39 -7.24
N LYS A 122 17.50 -17.77 -6.15
CA LYS A 122 18.31 -16.93 -5.26
C LYS A 122 19.35 -17.73 -4.48
N THR A 123 20.38 -17.06 -3.99
CA THR A 123 21.49 -17.74 -3.31
C THR A 123 21.07 -18.36 -1.98
N ILE A 124 21.72 -19.46 -1.60
CA ILE A 124 21.49 -20.13 -0.32
C ILE A 124 21.82 -19.25 0.88
N ARG A 125 22.71 -18.24 0.73
CA ARG A 125 23.01 -17.28 1.78
C ARG A 125 21.78 -16.42 2.09
N GLU A 126 21.10 -15.94 1.06
CA GLU A 126 19.90 -15.10 1.19
C GLU A 126 18.74 -15.88 1.80
N THR A 127 18.46 -17.08 1.30
CA THR A 127 17.36 -17.89 1.83
C THR A 127 17.60 -18.33 3.25
N ARG A 128 18.83 -18.76 3.58
CA ARG A 128 19.20 -19.24 4.91
C ARG A 128 19.30 -18.14 5.96
N ASP A 129 19.90 -16.98 5.59
CA ASP A 129 20.28 -15.95 6.55
C ASP A 129 19.25 -14.80 6.64
N ILE A 130 18.40 -14.63 5.60
CA ILE A 130 17.39 -13.57 5.53
C ILE A 130 15.97 -14.16 5.49
N ASP A 131 15.61 -14.90 4.43
CA ASP A 131 14.21 -15.28 4.17
C ASP A 131 13.63 -16.13 5.29
N ILE A 132 14.25 -17.27 5.60
CA ILE A 132 13.70 -18.23 6.55
C ILE A 132 13.67 -17.69 7.99
N PRO A 133 14.73 -17.02 8.51
CA PRO A 133 14.67 -16.36 9.80
C PRO A 133 13.56 -15.30 9.90
N LEU A 134 13.36 -14.51 8.84
CA LEU A 134 12.33 -13.47 8.81
C LEU A 134 10.92 -14.07 8.75
N VAL A 135 10.71 -15.19 8.04
CA VAL A 135 9.45 -15.96 8.09
C VAL A 135 9.11 -16.38 9.51
N ALA A 136 10.07 -16.98 10.22
CA ALA A 136 9.86 -17.38 11.64
C ALA A 136 9.53 -16.15 12.51
N ARG A 137 10.23 -15.02 12.30
CA ARG A 137 10.02 -13.75 12.99
C ARG A 137 8.60 -13.21 12.79
N HIS A 138 8.04 -13.31 11.57
CA HIS A 138 6.66 -12.92 11.30
C HIS A 138 5.64 -13.77 12.07
N PHE A 139 5.81 -15.07 12.12
CA PHE A 139 4.92 -15.92 12.90
C PHE A 139 5.01 -15.64 14.41
N TYR A 140 6.21 -15.44 14.96
CA TYR A 140 6.37 -15.05 16.38
C TYR A 140 5.71 -13.70 16.68
N HIS A 141 5.96 -12.68 15.84
CA HIS A 141 5.41 -11.35 16.03
C HIS A 141 3.88 -11.36 16.03
N HIS A 142 3.28 -12.07 15.08
CA HIS A 142 1.83 -12.15 14.97
C HIS A 142 1.19 -13.09 15.99
N ALA A 143 1.94 -14.05 16.55
CA ALA A 143 1.49 -14.78 17.75
C ALA A 143 1.30 -13.81 18.94
N GLY A 144 2.23 -12.87 19.11
CA GLY A 144 2.10 -11.78 20.09
C GLY A 144 0.86 -10.92 19.84
N TRP A 145 0.63 -10.48 18.61
CA TRP A 145 -0.58 -9.71 18.25
C TRP A 145 -1.86 -10.47 18.50
N ALA A 146 -1.93 -11.77 18.15
CA ALA A 146 -3.09 -12.60 18.45
C ALA A 146 -3.39 -12.63 19.96
N GLN A 147 -2.34 -12.72 20.80
CA GLN A 147 -2.47 -12.78 22.26
C GLN A 147 -3.05 -11.50 22.86
N ILE A 148 -2.65 -10.32 22.34
CA ILE A 148 -3.01 -9.02 22.94
C ILE A 148 -4.12 -8.26 22.19
N MET A 149 -4.64 -8.83 21.11
CA MET A 149 -5.57 -8.17 20.18
C MET A 149 -6.82 -7.66 20.90
N ASP A 150 -7.43 -8.47 21.78
CA ASP A 150 -8.66 -8.10 22.46
C ASP A 150 -8.49 -6.88 23.40
N THR A 151 -7.25 -6.65 23.87
CA THR A 151 -6.91 -5.50 24.72
C THR A 151 -6.48 -4.28 23.92
N LYS A 152 -5.73 -4.49 22.84
CA LYS A 152 -5.14 -3.38 22.04
C LYS A 152 -6.05 -2.92 20.90
N LEU A 153 -6.94 -3.77 20.42
CA LEU A 153 -7.83 -3.53 19.29
C LEU A 153 -9.27 -3.97 19.63
N PRO A 154 -9.85 -3.48 20.75
CA PRO A 154 -11.12 -4.00 21.30
C PRO A 154 -12.32 -3.74 20.36
N ASP A 155 -12.27 -2.72 19.53
CA ASP A 155 -13.30 -2.30 18.57
C ASP A 155 -13.15 -2.93 17.19
N GLN A 156 -12.16 -3.80 17.01
CA GLN A 156 -11.89 -4.46 15.73
C GLN A 156 -12.43 -5.89 15.70
N ALA A 157 -12.83 -6.33 14.51
CA ALA A 157 -13.23 -7.70 14.21
C ALA A 157 -12.51 -8.21 12.97
N PRO A 158 -12.33 -9.56 12.81
CA PRO A 158 -11.78 -10.10 11.57
C PRO A 158 -12.66 -9.75 10.36
N VAL A 159 -12.03 -9.55 9.20
CA VAL A 159 -12.77 -9.33 7.95
C VAL A 159 -13.55 -10.58 7.52
N GLY A 160 -13.01 -11.78 7.76
CA GLY A 160 -13.62 -13.07 7.45
C GLY A 160 -12.74 -13.98 6.58
N VAL A 161 -13.23 -14.40 5.42
CA VAL A 161 -12.47 -15.25 4.48
C VAL A 161 -11.62 -14.40 3.54
N VAL A 162 -10.31 -14.68 3.48
CA VAL A 162 -9.31 -13.91 2.74
C VAL A 162 -8.79 -14.70 1.54
N GLY A 163 -8.86 -14.12 0.35
CA GLY A 163 -8.13 -14.57 -0.83
C GLY A 163 -6.76 -13.90 -0.90
N GLN A 164 -5.71 -14.71 -1.01
CA GLN A 164 -4.33 -14.22 -1.06
C GLN A 164 -3.62 -14.73 -2.30
N VAL A 165 -2.95 -13.83 -3.04
CA VAL A 165 -2.12 -14.18 -4.21
C VAL A 165 -0.74 -13.58 -4.00
N ILE A 166 0.27 -14.44 -3.98
CA ILE A 166 1.66 -14.07 -3.68
C ILE A 166 2.56 -14.20 -4.92
N PRO A 167 3.63 -13.39 -5.01
CA PRO A 167 4.58 -13.38 -6.11
C PRO A 167 5.61 -14.51 -5.98
N TRP A 168 6.50 -14.57 -6.95
CA TRP A 168 7.54 -15.59 -7.05
C TRP A 168 8.91 -15.16 -6.51
N ASN A 169 9.14 -13.86 -6.22
CA ASN A 169 10.47 -13.36 -5.88
C ASN A 169 10.91 -13.62 -4.42
N PHE A 170 9.97 -13.65 -3.48
CA PHE A 170 10.17 -14.07 -2.10
C PHE A 170 9.05 -15.01 -1.67
N PRO A 171 8.98 -16.23 -2.21
CA PRO A 171 7.80 -17.10 -2.10
C PRO A 171 7.36 -17.35 -0.66
N PHE A 172 8.25 -17.83 0.18
CA PHE A 172 7.90 -18.19 1.55
C PHE A 172 7.78 -16.97 2.48
N LEU A 173 8.57 -15.94 2.24
CA LEU A 173 8.47 -14.69 2.99
C LEU A 173 7.13 -13.98 2.72
N MET A 174 6.72 -13.85 1.45
CA MET A 174 5.43 -13.23 1.08
C MET A 174 4.24 -14.05 1.55
N LEU A 175 4.37 -15.38 1.63
CA LEU A 175 3.38 -16.23 2.29
C LEU A 175 3.21 -15.82 3.75
N SER A 176 4.31 -15.72 4.51
CA SER A 176 4.26 -15.39 5.93
C SER A 176 3.73 -13.98 6.20
N TRP A 177 4.10 -13.00 5.35
CA TRP A 177 3.62 -11.61 5.46
C TRP A 177 2.09 -11.51 5.38
N LYS A 178 1.46 -12.40 4.59
CA LYS A 178 0.01 -12.39 4.41
C LYS A 178 -0.72 -13.36 5.34
N ILE A 179 -0.18 -14.55 5.55
CA ILE A 179 -0.84 -15.58 6.37
C ILE A 179 -0.77 -15.22 7.86
N ALA A 180 0.37 -14.79 8.38
CA ALA A 180 0.55 -14.59 9.81
C ALA A 180 -0.40 -13.51 10.39
N PRO A 181 -0.51 -12.28 9.83
CA PRO A 181 -1.48 -11.29 10.32
C PRO A 181 -2.94 -11.73 10.10
N ALA A 182 -3.25 -12.40 8.99
CA ALA A 182 -4.60 -12.90 8.73
C ALA A 182 -5.04 -13.92 9.79
N LEU A 183 -4.19 -14.88 10.11
CA LEU A 183 -4.47 -15.87 11.16
C LEU A 183 -4.55 -15.24 12.55
N ALA A 184 -3.64 -14.32 12.87
CA ALA A 184 -3.63 -13.60 14.15
C ALA A 184 -4.93 -12.84 14.38
N ALA A 185 -5.41 -12.14 13.34
CA ALA A 185 -6.67 -11.40 13.35
C ALA A 185 -7.92 -12.30 13.43
N GLY A 186 -7.80 -13.62 13.23
CA GLY A 186 -8.92 -14.55 13.29
C GLY A 186 -9.59 -14.83 11.94
N ASN A 187 -8.92 -14.55 10.82
CA ASN A 187 -9.42 -14.86 9.48
C ASN A 187 -9.04 -16.25 9.01
N THR A 188 -9.76 -16.76 8.01
CA THR A 188 -9.40 -17.99 7.28
C THR A 188 -8.97 -17.64 5.85
N ILE A 189 -8.20 -18.52 5.21
CA ILE A 189 -7.37 -18.16 4.07
C ILE A 189 -7.53 -19.15 2.93
N VAL A 190 -7.55 -18.60 1.70
CA VAL A 190 -7.28 -19.33 0.46
C VAL A 190 -6.11 -18.64 -0.23
N LEU A 191 -4.94 -19.27 -0.25
CA LEU A 191 -3.71 -18.75 -0.82
C LEU A 191 -3.43 -19.38 -2.18
N LYS A 192 -3.02 -18.55 -3.16
CA LYS A 192 -2.44 -18.98 -4.44
C LYS A 192 -0.96 -18.55 -4.51
N PRO A 193 -0.01 -19.48 -4.42
CA PRO A 193 1.40 -19.16 -4.71
C PRO A 193 1.61 -18.93 -6.21
N ALA A 194 2.70 -18.27 -6.58
CA ALA A 194 3.09 -18.13 -7.98
C ALA A 194 3.40 -19.50 -8.61
N GLU A 195 3.12 -19.63 -9.90
CA GLU A 195 3.32 -20.86 -10.66
C GLU A 195 4.79 -21.27 -10.78
N PHE A 196 5.71 -20.32 -10.76
CA PHE A 196 7.15 -20.59 -10.81
C PHE A 196 7.67 -21.17 -9.49
N THR A 197 7.12 -20.76 -8.34
CA THR A 197 7.68 -21.03 -7.01
C THR A 197 6.64 -21.54 -5.99
N PRO A 198 5.89 -22.62 -6.28
CA PRO A 198 4.84 -23.08 -5.39
C PRO A 198 5.31 -24.00 -4.26
N LEU A 199 6.54 -24.53 -4.31
CA LEU A 199 6.93 -25.69 -3.50
C LEU A 199 7.08 -25.38 -2.02
N SER A 200 7.59 -24.21 -1.63
CA SER A 200 7.70 -23.79 -0.24
C SER A 200 6.32 -23.60 0.42
N ALA A 201 5.34 -23.09 -0.33
CA ALA A 201 3.94 -23.01 0.13
C ALA A 201 3.32 -24.39 0.35
N LEU A 202 3.67 -25.39 -0.47
CA LEU A 202 3.20 -26.75 -0.33
C LEU A 202 3.87 -27.48 0.85
N MET A 203 5.15 -27.23 1.12
CA MET A 203 5.80 -27.70 2.36
C MET A 203 5.19 -27.05 3.61
N PHE A 204 4.82 -25.77 3.52
CA PHE A 204 4.10 -25.09 4.61
C PHE A 204 2.74 -25.73 4.91
N ALA A 205 2.05 -26.28 3.91
CA ALA A 205 0.81 -27.02 4.15
C ALA A 205 0.99 -28.21 5.10
N GLU A 206 2.11 -28.93 5.00
CA GLU A 206 2.45 -30.03 5.91
C GLU A 206 2.74 -29.51 7.32
N MET A 207 3.44 -28.38 7.41
CA MET A 207 3.69 -27.70 8.68
C MET A 207 2.38 -27.23 9.34
N CYS A 208 1.38 -26.84 8.59
CA CYS A 208 0.05 -26.50 9.13
C CYS A 208 -0.60 -27.72 9.79
N VAL A 209 -0.45 -28.90 9.22
CA VAL A 209 -0.96 -30.14 9.83
C VAL A 209 -0.18 -30.48 11.11
N GLU A 210 1.15 -30.41 11.09
CA GLU A 210 2.00 -30.67 12.27
C GLU A 210 1.75 -29.65 13.40
N ALA A 211 1.52 -28.39 13.07
CA ALA A 211 1.19 -27.33 14.04
C ALA A 211 -0.23 -27.43 14.62
N GLY A 212 -1.06 -28.31 14.10
CA GLY A 212 -2.45 -28.45 14.53
C GLY A 212 -3.36 -27.32 14.05
N VAL A 213 -3.07 -26.68 12.92
CA VAL A 213 -3.97 -25.72 12.28
C VAL A 213 -5.31 -26.43 11.97
N PRO A 214 -6.46 -25.92 12.42
CA PRO A 214 -7.74 -26.58 12.16
C PRO A 214 -8.03 -26.70 10.66
N LYS A 215 -8.68 -27.81 10.25
CA LYS A 215 -9.03 -28.06 8.85
C LYS A 215 -9.84 -26.88 8.28
N GLY A 216 -9.50 -26.46 7.06
CA GLY A 216 -10.15 -25.36 6.38
C GLY A 216 -9.65 -23.95 6.75
N VAL A 217 -8.88 -23.77 7.86
CA VAL A 217 -8.35 -22.45 8.23
C VAL A 217 -7.33 -21.94 7.21
N VAL A 218 -6.45 -22.81 6.74
CA VAL A 218 -5.49 -22.53 5.65
C VAL A 218 -5.76 -23.47 4.50
N ASN A 219 -5.96 -22.90 3.29
CA ASN A 219 -6.13 -23.65 2.06
C ASN A 219 -5.17 -23.08 1.01
N ILE A 220 -4.52 -23.94 0.24
CA ILE A 220 -3.56 -23.57 -0.80
C ILE A 220 -4.02 -24.15 -2.14
N VAL A 221 -4.34 -23.27 -3.09
CA VAL A 221 -4.76 -23.63 -4.44
C VAL A 221 -3.65 -23.18 -5.40
N THR A 222 -2.96 -24.14 -5.99
CA THR A 222 -1.89 -23.89 -6.96
C THR A 222 -2.45 -23.63 -8.37
N GLY A 223 -1.74 -22.83 -9.16
CA GLY A 223 -2.15 -22.49 -10.52
C GLY A 223 -1.51 -21.19 -11.03
N ASP A 224 -1.76 -20.88 -12.28
CA ASP A 224 -1.30 -19.68 -12.99
C ASP A 224 -2.19 -18.44 -12.71
N GLY A 225 -2.04 -17.42 -13.54
CA GLY A 225 -2.83 -16.20 -13.46
C GLY A 225 -4.35 -16.42 -13.61
N LYS A 226 -4.79 -17.48 -14.30
CA LYS A 226 -6.21 -17.82 -14.44
C LYS A 226 -6.79 -18.24 -13.09
N THR A 227 -6.08 -19.06 -12.32
CA THR A 227 -6.48 -19.42 -10.96
C THR A 227 -6.53 -18.19 -10.04
N GLY A 228 -5.58 -17.25 -10.20
CA GLY A 228 -5.60 -15.97 -9.49
C GLY A 228 -6.86 -15.15 -9.82
N SER A 229 -7.24 -15.09 -11.09
CA SER A 229 -8.47 -14.43 -11.56
C SER A 229 -9.73 -15.06 -10.97
N GLU A 230 -9.79 -16.38 -10.82
CA GLU A 230 -10.90 -17.06 -10.15
C GLU A 230 -11.05 -16.67 -8.68
N ILE A 231 -9.93 -16.46 -7.96
CA ILE A 231 -9.96 -15.94 -6.58
C ILE A 231 -10.48 -14.50 -6.55
N VAL A 232 -9.98 -13.63 -7.44
CA VAL A 232 -10.36 -12.21 -7.50
C VAL A 232 -11.86 -12.04 -7.76
N ASN A 233 -12.38 -12.79 -8.73
CA ASN A 233 -13.78 -12.69 -9.17
C ASN A 233 -14.77 -13.50 -8.31
N HIS A 234 -14.31 -14.28 -7.34
CA HIS A 234 -15.20 -15.08 -6.49
C HIS A 234 -15.90 -14.20 -5.45
N ASP A 235 -17.23 -14.14 -5.47
CA ASP A 235 -18.05 -13.23 -4.64
C ASP A 235 -17.93 -13.44 -3.13
N GLY A 236 -17.52 -14.62 -2.70
CA GLY A 236 -17.53 -15.00 -1.27
C GLY A 236 -16.42 -14.42 -0.42
N PHE A 237 -15.30 -14.00 -1.02
CA PHE A 237 -14.18 -13.43 -0.25
C PHE A 237 -14.52 -12.06 0.33
N ASN A 238 -14.12 -11.85 1.58
CA ASN A 238 -14.30 -10.58 2.29
C ASN A 238 -13.10 -9.63 2.08
N LYS A 239 -11.94 -10.20 1.72
CA LYS A 239 -10.71 -9.47 1.44
C LYS A 239 -9.92 -10.16 0.35
N LEU A 240 -9.21 -9.33 -0.43
CA LEU A 240 -8.16 -9.76 -1.34
C LEU A 240 -6.84 -9.12 -0.91
N ALA A 241 -5.78 -9.92 -0.81
CA ALA A 241 -4.42 -9.45 -0.58
C ALA A 241 -3.53 -9.94 -1.73
N PHE A 242 -2.97 -9.00 -2.46
CA PHE A 242 -2.17 -9.26 -3.64
C PHE A 242 -0.79 -8.61 -3.55
N THR A 243 0.25 -9.35 -3.91
CA THR A 243 1.57 -8.79 -4.21
C THR A 243 1.99 -9.24 -5.59
N GLY A 244 2.42 -8.31 -6.44
CA GLY A 244 2.85 -8.59 -7.80
C GLY A 244 2.99 -7.35 -8.68
N SER A 245 2.78 -7.47 -9.99
CA SER A 245 2.97 -6.36 -10.93
C SER A 245 1.85 -5.31 -10.85
N THR A 246 2.19 -4.05 -11.10
CA THR A 246 1.25 -2.91 -11.11
C THR A 246 0.11 -3.10 -12.11
N GLY A 247 0.38 -3.68 -13.29
CA GLY A 247 -0.66 -3.96 -14.28
C GLY A 247 -1.72 -4.94 -13.77
N VAL A 248 -1.30 -6.01 -13.09
CA VAL A 248 -2.22 -6.97 -12.47
C VAL A 248 -2.96 -6.32 -11.29
N GLY A 249 -2.29 -5.48 -10.49
CA GLY A 249 -2.92 -4.73 -9.40
C GLY A 249 -4.07 -3.83 -9.89
N ARG A 250 -3.89 -3.12 -11.01
CA ARG A 250 -4.96 -2.33 -11.64
C ARG A 250 -6.15 -3.20 -12.07
N ASN A 251 -5.88 -4.33 -12.71
CA ASN A 251 -6.94 -5.27 -13.12
C ASN A 251 -7.72 -5.81 -11.90
N ILE A 252 -7.03 -6.12 -10.80
CA ILE A 252 -7.67 -6.55 -9.56
C ILE A 252 -8.54 -5.44 -8.98
N ARG A 253 -8.04 -4.19 -8.96
CA ARG A 253 -8.82 -3.04 -8.48
C ARG A 253 -10.11 -2.86 -9.29
N GLN A 254 -10.03 -2.93 -10.62
CA GLN A 254 -11.19 -2.84 -11.50
C GLN A 254 -12.16 -4.00 -11.28
N ALA A 255 -11.66 -5.24 -11.25
CA ALA A 255 -12.51 -6.43 -11.10
C ALA A 255 -13.18 -6.52 -9.72
N SER A 256 -12.58 -5.96 -8.67
CA SER A 256 -13.13 -5.96 -7.30
C SER A 256 -14.01 -4.75 -6.99
N ALA A 257 -14.13 -3.77 -7.89
CA ALA A 257 -14.88 -2.55 -7.66
C ALA A 257 -16.37 -2.82 -7.34
N GLY A 258 -16.87 -2.19 -6.29
CA GLY A 258 -18.25 -2.35 -5.82
C GLY A 258 -18.57 -3.68 -5.12
N SER A 259 -17.57 -4.58 -4.98
CA SER A 259 -17.79 -5.89 -4.35
C SER A 259 -17.82 -5.84 -2.82
N GLY A 260 -17.41 -4.73 -2.20
CA GLY A 260 -17.28 -4.61 -0.74
C GLY A 260 -16.09 -5.39 -0.15
N LYS A 261 -15.22 -5.96 -0.99
CA LYS A 261 -14.02 -6.65 -0.53
C LYS A 261 -12.97 -5.63 -0.10
N LYS A 262 -12.41 -5.79 1.10
CA LYS A 262 -11.23 -5.03 1.49
C LYS A 262 -10.05 -5.44 0.61
N LEU A 263 -9.29 -4.48 0.10
CA LEU A 263 -8.22 -4.74 -0.86
C LEU A 263 -6.88 -4.21 -0.32
N THR A 264 -5.83 -5.04 -0.40
CA THR A 264 -4.44 -4.64 -0.20
C THR A 264 -3.66 -4.99 -1.46
N LEU A 265 -2.93 -4.03 -1.99
CA LEU A 265 -2.09 -4.18 -3.17
C LEU A 265 -0.67 -3.75 -2.83
N GLU A 266 0.28 -4.69 -2.89
CA GLU A 266 1.71 -4.44 -2.81
C GLU A 266 2.30 -4.68 -4.19
N LEU A 267 2.79 -3.62 -4.84
CA LEU A 267 3.11 -3.64 -6.26
C LEU A 267 4.56 -3.26 -6.54
N GLY A 268 4.89 -3.02 -7.80
CA GLY A 268 6.23 -2.69 -8.23
C GLY A 268 6.75 -1.36 -7.69
N GLY A 269 8.04 -1.15 -7.85
CA GLY A 269 8.75 0.06 -7.47
C GLY A 269 9.80 0.47 -8.47
N LYS A 270 10.26 1.72 -8.38
CA LYS A 270 11.46 2.23 -9.05
C LYS A 270 12.20 3.09 -8.04
N SER A 271 12.65 2.44 -6.96
CA SER A 271 13.15 3.09 -5.76
C SER A 271 14.45 3.85 -6.01
N PRO A 272 14.56 5.12 -5.56
CA PRO A 272 15.79 5.87 -5.66
C PRO A 272 16.79 5.45 -4.57
N TYR A 273 18.06 5.36 -4.93
CA TYR A 273 19.20 5.21 -4.07
C TYR A 273 20.04 6.47 -4.17
N ILE A 274 19.98 7.33 -3.17
CA ILE A 274 20.52 8.70 -3.20
C ILE A 274 21.84 8.74 -2.45
N VAL A 275 22.93 9.23 -3.10
CA VAL A 275 24.26 9.36 -2.49
C VAL A 275 24.68 10.82 -2.54
N PHE A 276 24.76 11.45 -1.38
CA PHE A 276 25.26 12.82 -1.24
C PHE A 276 26.80 12.87 -1.25
N ASP A 277 27.36 14.06 -1.41
CA ASP A 277 28.78 14.33 -1.49
C ASP A 277 29.56 14.04 -0.20
N ASP A 278 28.88 14.06 0.94
CA ASP A 278 29.40 13.78 2.27
C ASP A 278 29.19 12.32 2.74
N ALA A 279 28.66 11.44 1.88
CA ALA A 279 28.42 10.05 2.25
C ALA A 279 29.74 9.26 2.38
N ASP A 280 29.75 8.24 3.26
CA ASP A 280 30.76 7.18 3.19
C ASP A 280 30.59 6.42 1.87
N LEU A 281 31.49 6.70 0.91
CA LEU A 281 31.38 6.12 -0.43
C LEU A 281 31.64 4.62 -0.45
N ASP A 282 32.46 4.08 0.45
CA ASP A 282 32.73 2.65 0.50
C ASP A 282 31.54 1.90 1.10
N GLY A 283 30.98 2.41 2.19
CA GLY A 283 29.71 1.91 2.74
C GLY A 283 28.55 2.01 1.76
N ALA A 284 28.41 3.15 1.07
CA ALA A 284 27.36 3.34 0.07
C ALA A 284 27.46 2.38 -1.13
N ILE A 285 28.68 1.98 -1.52
CA ILE A 285 28.89 1.00 -2.60
C ILE A 285 28.49 -0.41 -2.16
N GLU A 286 28.85 -0.84 -0.96
CA GLU A 286 28.35 -2.13 -0.43
C GLU A 286 26.84 -2.09 -0.26
N GLY A 287 26.27 -0.97 0.19
CA GLY A 287 24.82 -0.75 0.21
C GLY A 287 24.15 -0.83 -1.17
N VAL A 288 24.81 -0.41 -2.26
CA VAL A 288 24.31 -0.63 -3.63
C VAL A 288 24.27 -2.12 -3.96
N VAL A 289 25.30 -2.89 -3.53
CA VAL A 289 25.30 -4.35 -3.74
C VAL A 289 24.05 -4.98 -3.12
N ASP A 290 23.72 -4.60 -1.89
CA ASP A 290 22.53 -5.08 -1.19
C ASP A 290 21.25 -4.52 -1.79
N ALA A 291 21.26 -3.29 -2.29
CA ALA A 291 20.07 -2.62 -2.82
C ALA A 291 19.59 -3.19 -4.16
N ILE A 292 20.49 -3.63 -5.05
CA ILE A 292 20.12 -4.01 -6.43
C ILE A 292 20.53 -5.41 -6.82
N TRP A 293 21.58 -6.01 -6.24
CA TRP A 293 22.02 -7.35 -6.63
C TRP A 293 21.58 -8.47 -5.67
N LEU A 294 21.03 -8.10 -4.48
CA LEU A 294 20.26 -9.03 -3.65
C LEU A 294 19.17 -9.67 -4.51
N ASN A 295 18.97 -10.96 -4.37
CA ASN A 295 17.95 -11.71 -5.13
C ASN A 295 17.96 -11.39 -6.65
N GLN A 296 19.13 -11.23 -7.26
CA GLN A 296 19.34 -10.91 -8.69
C GLN A 296 18.58 -9.64 -9.14
N GLY A 297 18.29 -8.71 -8.23
CA GLY A 297 17.46 -7.51 -8.51
C GLY A 297 15.97 -7.78 -8.67
N GLU A 298 15.52 -9.01 -8.44
CA GLU A 298 14.11 -9.40 -8.45
C GLU A 298 13.41 -9.00 -7.13
N VAL A 299 13.55 -7.72 -6.78
CA VAL A 299 13.10 -7.12 -5.52
C VAL A 299 12.25 -5.89 -5.81
N CYS A 300 11.02 -5.86 -5.31
CA CYS A 300 10.07 -4.76 -5.54
C CYS A 300 10.58 -3.40 -5.05
N CYS A 301 11.32 -3.39 -3.94
CA CYS A 301 11.90 -2.18 -3.34
C CYS A 301 13.37 -1.95 -3.74
N ALA A 302 13.93 -2.73 -4.68
CA ALA A 302 15.30 -2.58 -5.14
C ALA A 302 15.65 -1.12 -5.45
N GLY A 303 16.77 -0.63 -4.95
CA GLY A 303 17.31 0.70 -5.22
C GLY A 303 17.79 0.84 -6.67
N SER A 304 16.88 0.66 -7.62
CA SER A 304 17.16 0.50 -9.05
C SER A 304 17.43 1.81 -9.81
N ARG A 305 17.27 2.97 -9.14
CA ARG A 305 17.69 4.28 -9.64
C ARG A 305 18.74 4.87 -8.70
N LEU A 306 20.01 4.83 -9.12
CA LEU A 306 21.11 5.46 -8.41
C LEU A 306 21.16 6.95 -8.76
N LEU A 307 20.99 7.80 -7.78
CA LEU A 307 21.13 9.26 -7.86
C LEU A 307 22.38 9.64 -7.08
N VAL A 308 23.42 10.16 -7.75
CA VAL A 308 24.71 10.48 -7.13
C VAL A 308 24.99 11.97 -7.28
N HIS A 309 25.44 12.62 -6.19
CA HIS A 309 25.89 14.00 -6.26
C HIS A 309 27.07 14.15 -7.24
N GLU A 310 27.00 15.12 -8.17
CA GLU A 310 27.95 15.23 -9.28
C GLU A 310 29.42 15.36 -8.79
N GLY A 311 29.64 16.03 -7.65
CA GLY A 311 30.98 16.23 -7.07
C GLY A 311 31.72 14.93 -6.67
N VAL A 312 31.01 13.81 -6.52
CA VAL A 312 31.60 12.50 -6.17
C VAL A 312 31.31 11.40 -7.18
N ALA A 313 30.54 11.69 -8.22
CA ALA A 313 30.04 10.71 -9.17
C ALA A 313 31.14 9.90 -9.86
N ASP A 314 32.17 10.52 -10.41
CA ASP A 314 33.28 9.84 -11.10
C ASP A 314 34.01 8.86 -10.18
N LYS A 315 34.32 9.31 -8.97
CA LYS A 315 34.98 8.48 -7.94
C LYS A 315 34.07 7.30 -7.55
N PHE A 316 32.78 7.56 -7.36
CA PHE A 316 31.79 6.57 -6.99
C PHE A 316 31.65 5.50 -8.09
N TYR A 317 31.41 5.90 -9.33
CA TYR A 317 31.26 4.97 -10.46
C TYR A 317 32.51 4.12 -10.72
N LYS A 318 33.71 4.69 -10.56
CA LYS A 318 34.97 3.94 -10.68
C LYS A 318 35.06 2.84 -9.62
N LYS A 319 34.79 3.15 -8.36
CA LYS A 319 34.77 2.18 -7.25
C LYS A 319 33.65 1.14 -7.44
N LEU A 320 32.45 1.56 -7.83
CA LEU A 320 31.31 0.68 -8.08
C LEU A 320 31.62 -0.35 -9.17
N LYS A 321 32.16 0.07 -10.33
CA LYS A 321 32.58 -0.83 -11.40
C LYS A 321 33.63 -1.84 -10.93
N THR A 322 34.55 -1.41 -10.07
CA THR A 322 35.58 -2.29 -9.49
C THR A 322 34.92 -3.34 -8.58
N ARG A 323 33.96 -2.94 -7.76
CA ARG A 323 33.21 -3.86 -6.88
C ARG A 323 32.33 -4.84 -7.66
N MET A 324 31.62 -4.35 -8.67
CA MET A 324 30.77 -5.19 -9.55
C MET A 324 31.57 -6.34 -10.20
N ASN A 325 32.78 -6.06 -10.67
CA ASN A 325 33.62 -7.06 -11.31
C ASN A 325 34.08 -8.17 -10.35
N LYS A 326 33.89 -8.01 -9.05
CA LYS A 326 34.20 -9.01 -8.02
C LYS A 326 32.98 -9.84 -7.61
N LEU A 327 31.80 -9.48 -8.09
CA LEU A 327 30.58 -10.25 -7.81
C LEU A 327 30.62 -11.59 -8.55
N ARG A 328 30.36 -12.65 -7.83
CA ARG A 328 30.33 -14.01 -8.36
C ARG A 328 28.89 -14.40 -8.69
N VAL A 329 28.67 -14.79 -9.94
CA VAL A 329 27.37 -15.24 -10.46
C VAL A 329 27.46 -16.73 -10.78
N GLY A 330 26.61 -17.56 -10.19
CA GLY A 330 26.71 -18.99 -10.42
C GLY A 330 25.68 -19.84 -9.68
N ASP A 331 26.03 -21.11 -9.43
CA ASP A 331 25.15 -22.07 -8.75
C ASP A 331 24.62 -21.53 -7.42
N PRO A 332 23.31 -21.27 -7.28
CA PRO A 332 22.76 -20.62 -6.08
C PRO A 332 22.94 -21.46 -4.80
N LEU A 333 23.19 -22.77 -4.90
CA LEU A 333 23.50 -23.63 -3.74
C LEU A 333 24.98 -23.49 -3.31
N ASP A 334 25.84 -22.85 -4.08
CA ASP A 334 27.20 -22.56 -3.66
C ASP A 334 27.23 -21.34 -2.74
N LYS A 335 27.66 -21.56 -1.50
CA LYS A 335 27.76 -20.52 -0.45
C LYS A 335 28.71 -19.36 -0.79
N CYS A 336 29.55 -19.55 -1.82
CA CYS A 336 30.47 -18.53 -2.30
C CYS A 336 29.84 -17.58 -3.34
N MET A 337 28.68 -17.88 -3.90
CA MET A 337 28.03 -17.03 -4.90
C MET A 337 27.36 -15.81 -4.28
N ASP A 338 27.48 -14.68 -4.96
CA ASP A 338 26.87 -13.40 -4.58
C ASP A 338 25.52 -13.23 -5.28
N MET A 339 25.37 -13.76 -6.50
CA MET A 339 24.12 -13.78 -7.27
C MET A 339 23.82 -15.16 -7.83
N GLY A 340 22.56 -15.54 -7.79
CA GLY A 340 22.01 -16.76 -8.36
C GLY A 340 21.40 -16.57 -9.75
N ALA A 341 20.40 -17.38 -10.08
CA ALA A 341 19.67 -17.37 -11.35
C ALA A 341 18.36 -16.56 -11.24
N LEU A 342 18.02 -15.81 -12.29
CA LEU A 342 16.68 -15.25 -12.48
C LEU A 342 15.64 -16.37 -12.50
N VAL A 343 14.41 -16.05 -12.09
CA VAL A 343 13.38 -17.06 -11.86
C VAL A 343 12.99 -17.87 -13.10
N ASP A 344 13.01 -17.27 -14.29
CA ASP A 344 12.48 -17.89 -15.50
C ASP A 344 13.07 -17.25 -16.79
N PRO A 345 13.17 -17.97 -17.92
CA PRO A 345 13.61 -17.40 -19.19
C PRO A 345 12.78 -16.22 -19.69
N VAL A 346 11.47 -16.16 -19.38
CA VAL A 346 10.61 -15.04 -19.79
C VAL A 346 11.04 -13.76 -19.09
N GLN A 347 11.37 -13.84 -17.79
CA GLN A 347 11.88 -12.69 -17.03
C GLN A 347 13.26 -12.24 -17.56
N LYS A 348 14.15 -13.18 -17.85
CA LYS A 348 15.46 -12.89 -18.46
C LYS A 348 15.30 -12.11 -19.78
N LYS A 349 14.43 -12.58 -20.66
CA LYS A 349 14.16 -11.93 -21.96
C LYS A 349 13.61 -10.52 -21.78
N ARG A 350 12.69 -10.32 -20.82
CA ARG A 350 12.15 -8.99 -20.49
C ARG A 350 13.24 -8.01 -20.05
N ILE A 351 14.19 -8.48 -19.24
CA ILE A 351 15.33 -7.66 -18.79
C ILE A 351 16.20 -7.27 -19.99
N GLU A 352 16.55 -8.23 -20.84
CA GLU A 352 17.34 -8.01 -22.08
C GLU A 352 16.68 -6.97 -22.98
N ASP A 353 15.36 -7.08 -23.21
CA ASP A 353 14.61 -6.15 -24.08
C ASP A 353 14.56 -4.72 -23.49
N LEU A 354 14.36 -4.58 -22.19
CA LEU A 354 14.35 -3.27 -21.55
C LEU A 354 15.74 -2.63 -21.53
N VAL A 355 16.80 -3.40 -21.28
CA VAL A 355 18.18 -2.90 -21.33
C VAL A 355 18.54 -2.43 -22.73
N ALA A 356 18.22 -3.23 -23.76
CA ALA A 356 18.44 -2.85 -25.16
C ALA A 356 17.71 -1.54 -25.49
N LYS A 357 16.44 -1.42 -25.08
CA LYS A 357 15.67 -0.19 -25.28
C LYS A 357 16.29 1.02 -24.57
N GLY A 358 16.75 0.86 -23.33
CA GLY A 358 17.42 1.96 -22.60
C GLY A 358 18.70 2.43 -23.28
N VAL A 359 19.48 1.53 -23.86
CA VAL A 359 20.67 1.84 -24.67
C VAL A 359 20.29 2.56 -25.96
N ASP A 360 19.29 2.10 -26.68
CA ASP A 360 18.77 2.76 -27.90
C ASP A 360 18.27 4.19 -27.61
N GLU A 361 17.79 4.43 -26.39
CA GLU A 361 17.36 5.75 -25.90
C GLU A 361 18.51 6.61 -25.33
N GLY A 362 19.78 6.19 -25.50
CA GLY A 362 20.98 6.97 -25.19
C GLY A 362 21.72 6.62 -23.91
N ALA A 363 21.29 5.60 -23.16
CA ALA A 363 22.04 5.17 -21.95
C ALA A 363 23.34 4.49 -22.29
N THR A 364 24.42 4.75 -21.52
CA THR A 364 25.72 4.09 -21.63
C THR A 364 25.71 2.78 -20.85
N LEU A 365 25.84 1.64 -21.54
CA LEU A 365 25.84 0.31 -20.94
C LEU A 365 27.21 -0.06 -20.36
N TYR A 366 27.22 -0.54 -19.11
CA TYR A 366 28.34 -1.25 -18.52
C TYR A 366 27.87 -2.55 -17.88
N GLN A 367 28.47 -3.68 -18.25
CA GLN A 367 28.24 -4.97 -17.61
C GLN A 367 29.47 -5.46 -16.88
N ALA A 368 29.29 -6.09 -15.73
CA ALA A 368 30.41 -6.65 -14.95
C ALA A 368 31.18 -7.70 -15.77
N LYS A 369 32.51 -7.68 -15.64
CA LYS A 369 33.40 -8.62 -16.30
C LYS A 369 33.53 -9.95 -15.53
N THR A 370 32.43 -10.40 -14.92
CA THR A 370 32.36 -11.68 -14.19
C THR A 370 31.99 -12.81 -15.12
N GLN A 371 32.43 -14.02 -14.79
CA GLN A 371 31.96 -15.22 -15.52
C GLN A 371 30.49 -15.46 -15.16
N VAL A 372 29.64 -15.57 -16.18
CA VAL A 372 28.23 -15.90 -16.05
C VAL A 372 27.97 -17.26 -16.68
N PRO A 373 27.35 -18.24 -16.00
CA PRO A 373 27.04 -19.52 -16.57
C PRO A 373 26.24 -19.42 -17.86
N SER A 374 26.62 -20.18 -18.88
CA SER A 374 25.91 -20.21 -20.17
C SER A 374 24.60 -21.01 -20.15
N LYS A 375 24.44 -21.91 -19.17
CA LYS A 375 23.22 -22.69 -18.94
C LYS A 375 22.47 -22.15 -17.74
N GLY A 376 21.13 -22.13 -17.79
CA GLY A 376 20.27 -21.55 -16.76
C GLY A 376 19.92 -20.09 -17.03
N CYS A 377 19.17 -19.49 -16.12
CA CYS A 377 18.63 -18.14 -16.26
C CYS A 377 19.56 -17.09 -15.61
N PHE A 378 20.83 -17.09 -15.92
CA PHE A 378 21.78 -16.13 -15.35
C PHE A 378 21.88 -14.85 -16.18
N TYR A 379 22.12 -13.71 -15.49
CA TYR A 379 22.30 -12.41 -16.11
C TYR A 379 23.38 -11.62 -15.35
N PRO A 380 24.29 -10.90 -16.03
CA PRO A 380 25.38 -10.19 -15.36
C PRO A 380 24.88 -8.93 -14.63
N PRO A 381 25.53 -8.52 -13.52
CA PRO A 381 25.32 -7.20 -12.94
C PRO A 381 25.53 -6.11 -13.98
N THR A 382 24.55 -5.20 -14.10
CA THR A 382 24.49 -4.23 -15.21
C THR A 382 24.23 -2.81 -14.69
N LEU A 383 24.98 -1.83 -15.24
CA LEU A 383 24.72 -0.40 -15.09
C LEU A 383 24.26 0.20 -16.43
N LEU A 384 23.25 1.03 -16.36
CA LEU A 384 22.88 1.99 -17.40
C LEU A 384 23.26 3.39 -16.88
N MET A 385 24.31 3.96 -17.41
CA MET A 385 24.80 5.30 -17.02
C MET A 385 24.23 6.36 -17.96
N ASP A 386 24.33 7.61 -17.56
CA ASP A 386 23.87 8.76 -18.34
C ASP A 386 22.38 8.67 -18.66
N VAL A 387 21.58 8.14 -17.72
CA VAL A 387 20.14 7.94 -17.93
C VAL A 387 19.37 9.22 -17.60
N GLU A 388 18.76 9.80 -18.62
CA GLU A 388 17.85 10.95 -18.46
C GLU A 388 16.45 10.51 -18.01
N SER A 389 15.68 11.46 -17.49
CA SER A 389 14.32 11.19 -17.00
C SER A 389 13.33 10.75 -18.09
N SER A 390 13.61 11.06 -19.36
CA SER A 390 12.86 10.63 -20.54
C SER A 390 13.10 9.16 -20.93
N ASN A 391 14.22 8.57 -20.49
CA ASN A 391 14.58 7.19 -20.81
C ASN A 391 13.59 6.20 -20.19
N THR A 392 13.19 5.19 -20.94
CA THR A 392 12.27 4.13 -20.47
C THR A 392 12.78 3.46 -19.20
N CYS A 393 14.08 3.21 -19.09
CA CYS A 393 14.69 2.56 -17.93
C CYS A 393 14.73 3.44 -16.67
N PHE A 394 14.55 4.77 -16.78
CA PHE A 394 14.37 5.65 -15.62
C PHE A 394 13.00 5.45 -14.96
N SER A 395 11.95 5.28 -15.77
CA SER A 395 10.56 5.27 -15.31
C SER A 395 9.94 3.88 -15.15
N GLN A 396 10.42 2.87 -15.89
CA GLN A 396 9.87 1.51 -15.83
C GLN A 396 10.70 0.59 -14.90
N GLU A 397 9.98 -0.26 -14.18
CA GLU A 397 10.56 -1.33 -13.37
C GLU A 397 11.12 -2.43 -14.27
N ILE A 398 12.43 -2.67 -14.20
CA ILE A 398 13.12 -3.72 -14.97
C ILE A 398 12.98 -5.08 -14.27
N PHE A 399 13.06 -5.08 -12.93
CA PHE A 399 12.94 -6.25 -12.06
C PHE A 399 14.03 -7.30 -12.34
N GLY A 400 15.27 -6.85 -12.28
CA GLY A 400 16.49 -7.65 -12.52
C GLY A 400 17.75 -6.90 -12.11
N PRO A 401 18.96 -7.46 -12.29
CA PRO A 401 20.22 -6.92 -11.76
C PRO A 401 20.73 -5.71 -12.56
N VAL A 402 19.86 -4.73 -12.78
CA VAL A 402 20.12 -3.56 -13.64
C VAL A 402 19.87 -2.27 -12.85
N LEU A 403 20.90 -1.45 -12.74
CA LEU A 403 20.93 -0.17 -12.05
C LEU A 403 20.99 0.98 -13.06
N THR A 404 20.09 1.94 -12.98
CA THR A 404 20.17 3.18 -13.75
C THR A 404 20.88 4.26 -12.93
N CYS A 405 21.71 5.06 -13.57
CA CYS A 405 22.55 6.06 -12.91
C CYS A 405 22.25 7.46 -13.49
N THR A 406 22.00 8.40 -12.60
CA THR A 406 21.74 9.82 -12.88
C THR A 406 22.47 10.67 -11.85
N THR A 407 22.96 11.85 -12.22
CA THR A 407 23.58 12.78 -11.27
C THR A 407 22.64 13.90 -10.85
N PHE A 408 22.93 14.51 -9.70
CA PHE A 408 22.25 15.71 -9.21
C PHE A 408 23.26 16.69 -8.58
N ARG A 409 22.87 17.97 -8.41
CA ARG A 409 23.73 19.05 -7.88
C ARG A 409 23.30 19.55 -6.51
N THR A 410 21.99 19.54 -6.24
CA THR A 410 21.45 20.12 -5.01
C THR A 410 20.56 19.13 -4.29
N GLN A 411 20.39 19.31 -2.97
CA GLN A 411 19.48 18.51 -2.17
C GLN A 411 18.02 18.58 -2.70
N LYS A 412 17.59 19.76 -3.17
CA LYS A 412 16.27 19.92 -3.76
C LYS A 412 16.13 19.08 -5.04
N GLU A 413 17.10 19.14 -5.93
CA GLU A 413 17.10 18.35 -7.17
C GLU A 413 17.10 16.83 -6.89
N ALA A 414 17.85 16.38 -5.86
CA ALA A 414 17.83 14.97 -5.43
C ALA A 414 16.43 14.53 -5.04
N VAL A 415 15.70 15.34 -4.26
CA VAL A 415 14.30 15.08 -3.86
C VAL A 415 13.36 15.11 -5.06
N ASP A 416 13.52 16.10 -5.94
CA ASP A 416 12.70 16.24 -7.15
C ASP A 416 12.88 15.02 -8.08
N LEU A 417 14.12 14.61 -8.34
CA LEU A 417 14.43 13.41 -9.15
C LEU A 417 13.95 12.13 -8.47
N ALA A 418 14.12 12.01 -7.15
CA ALA A 418 13.64 10.86 -6.40
C ALA A 418 12.12 10.70 -6.54
N ASN A 419 11.38 11.80 -6.45
CA ASN A 419 9.92 11.83 -6.55
C ASN A 419 9.38 11.82 -8.00
N ASN A 420 10.26 11.98 -9.01
CA ASN A 420 9.88 11.95 -10.43
C ASN A 420 9.64 10.50 -10.90
N THR A 421 8.65 9.89 -10.34
CA THR A 421 8.18 8.53 -10.67
C THR A 421 6.72 8.38 -10.28
N ARG A 422 6.02 7.49 -10.95
CA ARG A 422 4.67 7.08 -10.56
C ARG A 422 4.65 6.12 -9.36
N PHE A 423 5.80 5.56 -9.00
CA PHE A 423 5.96 4.65 -7.87
C PHE A 423 6.26 5.37 -6.56
N GLY A 424 6.20 4.64 -5.46
CA GLY A 424 6.52 5.17 -4.13
C GLY A 424 6.70 4.05 -3.09
N LEU A 425 7.48 2.99 -3.42
CA LEU A 425 7.63 1.86 -2.51
C LEU A 425 8.70 2.13 -1.46
N ALA A 426 9.95 2.32 -1.90
CA ALA A 426 11.06 2.53 -0.97
C ALA A 426 12.09 3.54 -1.51
N SER A 427 13.06 3.90 -0.68
CA SER A 427 14.22 4.73 -1.01
C SER A 427 15.37 4.46 -0.05
N SER A 428 16.62 4.69 -0.50
CA SER A 428 17.79 4.79 0.37
C SER A 428 18.40 6.18 0.28
N VAL A 429 18.88 6.71 1.41
CA VAL A 429 19.52 8.04 1.48
C VAL A 429 20.85 7.89 2.21
N TRP A 430 21.95 8.21 1.54
CA TRP A 430 23.30 8.10 2.07
C TRP A 430 23.92 9.47 2.29
N THR A 431 24.26 9.79 3.53
CA THR A 431 24.90 11.03 4.00
C THR A 431 25.39 10.83 5.43
N GLU A 432 26.54 11.40 5.77
CA GLU A 432 27.05 11.43 7.15
C GLU A 432 26.42 12.58 7.97
N ASN A 433 25.67 13.46 7.34
CA ASN A 433 24.99 14.57 8.00
C ASN A 433 23.57 14.17 8.45
N ILE A 434 23.42 13.93 9.73
CA ILE A 434 22.11 13.54 10.32
C ILE A 434 21.00 14.56 10.05
N SER A 435 21.31 15.87 10.05
CA SER A 435 20.31 16.90 9.75
C SER A 435 19.82 16.81 8.31
N LYS A 436 20.73 16.53 7.36
CA LYS A 436 20.39 16.30 5.94
C LYS A 436 19.55 15.04 5.79
N ALA A 437 19.91 13.94 6.46
CA ALA A 437 19.15 12.69 6.43
C ALA A 437 17.72 12.90 6.92
N LEU A 438 17.53 13.56 8.08
CA LEU A 438 16.23 13.83 8.69
C LEU A 438 15.39 14.86 7.92
N ASP A 439 16.03 15.75 7.15
CA ASP A 439 15.33 16.69 6.27
C ASP A 439 14.88 16.04 4.94
N VAL A 440 15.72 15.16 4.37
CA VAL A 440 15.44 14.53 3.07
C VAL A 440 14.47 13.37 3.16
N ALA A 441 14.65 12.45 4.12
CA ALA A 441 13.88 11.21 4.20
C ALA A 441 12.35 11.43 4.26
N PRO A 442 11.80 12.39 5.04
CA PRO A 442 10.37 12.68 5.02
C PRO A 442 9.85 13.23 3.69
N LYS A 443 10.69 13.93 2.91
CA LYS A 443 10.30 14.55 1.64
C LYS A 443 10.19 13.55 0.48
N ILE A 444 10.78 12.36 0.62
CA ILE A 444 10.68 11.32 -0.41
C ILE A 444 9.29 10.69 -0.37
N LYS A 445 8.61 10.62 -1.50
CA LYS A 445 7.29 9.99 -1.67
C LYS A 445 7.42 8.47 -1.74
N ALA A 446 7.80 7.85 -0.62
CA ALA A 446 7.98 6.41 -0.47
C ALA A 446 7.48 5.95 0.91
N GLY A 447 6.95 4.73 0.98
CA GLY A 447 6.46 4.17 2.25
C GLY A 447 7.58 3.71 3.18
N VAL A 448 8.77 3.42 2.63
CA VAL A 448 9.96 3.06 3.42
C VAL A 448 11.16 3.87 2.94
N VAL A 449 11.93 4.42 3.90
CA VAL A 449 13.19 5.10 3.62
C VAL A 449 14.28 4.53 4.55
N TRP A 450 15.37 4.06 3.98
CA TRP A 450 16.56 3.63 4.71
C TRP A 450 17.63 4.74 4.69
N VAL A 451 18.15 5.10 5.84
CA VAL A 451 19.28 6.04 5.96
C VAL A 451 20.55 5.22 6.14
N ASN A 452 21.53 5.43 5.27
CA ASN A 452 22.81 4.70 5.22
C ASN A 452 22.65 3.17 5.25
N ALA A 453 21.59 2.68 4.62
CA ALA A 453 21.25 1.27 4.53
C ALA A 453 20.33 0.98 3.33
N ALA A 454 20.06 -0.30 3.07
CA ALA A 454 19.07 -0.77 2.12
C ALA A 454 18.50 -2.12 2.57
N ASN A 455 17.29 -2.44 2.12
CA ASN A 455 16.65 -3.75 2.28
C ASN A 455 16.60 -4.28 3.73
N LEU A 456 16.45 -3.38 4.72
CA LEU A 456 16.21 -3.78 6.10
C LEU A 456 14.71 -4.02 6.33
N PHE A 457 14.39 -5.17 6.93
CA PHE A 457 13.02 -5.62 7.19
C PHE A 457 12.88 -6.19 8.59
N ASP A 458 11.75 -5.94 9.24
CA ASP A 458 11.34 -6.64 10.45
C ASP A 458 9.81 -6.75 10.53
N ALA A 459 9.31 -7.79 11.16
CA ALA A 459 7.88 -8.03 11.33
C ALA A 459 7.15 -6.94 12.13
N ALA A 460 7.86 -6.20 12.99
CA ALA A 460 7.30 -5.12 13.81
C ALA A 460 7.18 -3.78 13.05
N VAL A 461 7.83 -3.66 11.89
CA VAL A 461 7.88 -2.42 11.10
C VAL A 461 7.04 -2.60 9.84
N GLY A 462 6.08 -1.71 9.63
CA GLY A 462 5.21 -1.76 8.46
C GLY A 462 5.98 -1.56 7.16
N PHE A 463 5.62 -2.33 6.13
CA PHE A 463 6.15 -2.22 4.77
C PHE A 463 5.01 -2.02 3.78
N GLY A 464 5.17 -1.11 2.83
CA GLY A 464 4.21 -0.88 1.75
C GLY A 464 4.45 0.44 1.04
N GLY A 465 3.75 0.64 -0.08
CA GLY A 465 3.97 1.73 -1.00
C GLY A 465 2.95 2.86 -0.94
N TYR A 466 3.29 3.93 -1.67
CA TYR A 466 2.43 5.04 -2.06
C TYR A 466 2.18 4.98 -3.57
N ARG A 467 1.23 5.77 -4.08
CA ARG A 467 0.97 5.93 -5.52
C ARG A 467 0.72 4.57 -6.20
N GLU A 468 1.35 4.34 -7.37
CA GLU A 468 1.19 3.10 -8.14
C GLU A 468 1.97 1.89 -7.60
N SER A 469 2.71 2.06 -6.49
CA SER A 469 3.22 0.93 -5.71
C SER A 469 2.14 0.28 -4.85
N GLY A 470 0.93 0.82 -4.86
CA GLY A 470 -0.22 0.24 -4.21
C GLY A 470 -0.58 0.88 -2.88
N PHE A 471 -1.38 0.17 -2.10
CA PHE A 471 -1.89 0.63 -0.81
C PHE A 471 -2.09 -0.53 0.16
N GLY A 472 -2.13 -0.21 1.44
CA GLY A 472 -2.05 -1.15 2.56
C GLY A 472 -0.63 -1.28 3.07
N ARG A 473 -0.45 -2.05 4.14
CA ARG A 473 0.87 -2.34 4.73
C ARG A 473 0.96 -3.80 5.14
N GLU A 474 2.17 -4.34 5.07
CA GLU A 474 2.52 -5.65 5.57
C GLU A 474 3.40 -5.49 6.83
N GLY A 475 3.20 -6.32 7.85
CA GLY A 475 3.90 -6.17 9.13
C GLY A 475 3.41 -4.98 9.97
N GLY A 476 3.96 -4.85 11.18
CA GLY A 476 3.55 -3.82 12.14
C GLY A 476 2.08 -3.93 12.56
N ILE A 477 1.61 -2.93 13.29
CA ILE A 477 0.19 -2.79 13.61
C ILE A 477 -0.64 -2.44 12.36
N GLU A 478 -0.05 -1.75 11.41
CA GLU A 478 -0.67 -1.37 10.15
C GLU A 478 -1.09 -2.62 9.36
N GLY A 479 -0.22 -3.64 9.29
CA GLY A 479 -0.54 -4.92 8.67
C GLY A 479 -1.67 -5.68 9.37
N MET A 480 -1.81 -5.53 10.69
CA MET A 480 -2.97 -6.08 11.41
C MET A 480 -4.28 -5.41 10.99
N TYR A 481 -4.31 -4.08 10.87
CA TYR A 481 -5.51 -3.35 10.42
C TYR A 481 -5.97 -3.79 9.02
N GLU A 482 -5.06 -4.26 8.17
CA GLU A 482 -5.44 -4.76 6.84
C GLU A 482 -6.36 -5.99 6.89
N TYR A 483 -6.29 -6.78 7.97
CA TYR A 483 -7.10 -7.99 8.17
C TYR A 483 -8.23 -7.82 9.18
N LEU A 484 -8.47 -6.58 9.59
CA LEU A 484 -9.48 -6.19 10.57
C LEU A 484 -10.46 -5.18 9.97
N LYS A 485 -11.61 -5.05 10.60
CA LYS A 485 -12.60 -4.01 10.33
C LYS A 485 -13.27 -3.56 11.62
N PRO A 486 -13.77 -2.32 11.70
CA PRO A 486 -14.56 -1.85 12.85
C PRO A 486 -15.76 -2.76 13.12
N LYS A 487 -16.00 -3.06 14.40
CA LYS A 487 -17.13 -3.91 14.81
C LYS A 487 -18.50 -3.36 14.40
N PHE A 488 -18.64 -2.02 14.43
CA PHE A 488 -19.89 -1.36 14.08
C PHE A 488 -20.32 -1.58 12.64
N GLU A 489 -19.39 -1.88 11.71
CA GLU A 489 -19.73 -2.12 10.29
C GLU A 489 -20.72 -3.27 10.10
N LYS A 490 -20.74 -4.25 11.02
CA LYS A 490 -21.73 -5.34 10.99
C LYS A 490 -23.19 -4.83 11.16
N GLY A 491 -23.39 -3.66 11.77
CA GLY A 491 -24.69 -3.06 12.06
C GLY A 491 -25.14 -2.00 11.07
N LEU A 492 -24.33 -1.63 10.09
CA LEU A 492 -24.68 -0.60 9.12
C LEU A 492 -25.86 -1.03 8.24
N LYS A 493 -26.87 -0.14 8.15
CA LYS A 493 -28.04 -0.32 7.31
C LYS A 493 -27.81 0.26 5.91
N ASP A 494 -28.59 -0.18 4.94
CA ASP A 494 -28.56 0.43 3.62
C ASP A 494 -29.15 1.85 3.67
N ILE A 495 -28.56 2.76 2.88
CA ILE A 495 -29.15 4.07 2.64
C ILE A 495 -30.52 3.86 1.99
N VAL A 496 -31.56 4.37 2.65
CA VAL A 496 -32.91 4.35 2.07
C VAL A 496 -32.98 5.46 1.00
N PRO A 497 -33.14 5.11 -0.29
CA PRO A 497 -33.30 6.13 -1.32
C PRO A 497 -34.57 6.95 -1.01
N GLN A 498 -34.40 8.19 -0.63
CA GLN A 498 -35.55 9.08 -0.49
C GLN A 498 -36.02 9.49 -1.89
N LYS A 499 -37.34 9.36 -2.15
CA LYS A 499 -37.93 9.82 -3.41
C LYS A 499 -37.59 11.28 -3.62
N GLN A 500 -36.85 11.57 -4.69
CA GLN A 500 -36.66 12.97 -5.13
C GLN A 500 -38.00 13.53 -5.51
N THR A 501 -38.49 14.51 -4.79
CA THR A 501 -39.83 15.05 -4.97
C THR A 501 -39.98 15.95 -6.19
N LYS A 502 -38.90 16.40 -6.83
CA LYS A 502 -38.91 17.07 -8.17
C LYS A 502 -37.51 17.06 -8.79
N LYS A 503 -37.45 17.02 -10.12
CA LYS A 503 -36.18 17.28 -10.86
C LYS A 503 -35.69 18.68 -10.49
N HIS A 504 -34.44 18.77 -10.04
CA HIS A 504 -33.76 20.06 -9.90
C HIS A 504 -33.65 20.69 -11.28
N LEU A 505 -34.38 21.79 -11.50
CA LEU A 505 -34.30 22.55 -12.74
C LEU A 505 -32.99 23.34 -12.76
N MET A 506 -32.23 23.23 -13.85
CA MET A 506 -31.12 24.13 -14.12
C MET A 506 -31.69 25.46 -14.59
N ILE A 507 -31.43 26.53 -13.85
CA ILE A 507 -31.85 27.88 -14.19
C ILE A 507 -30.62 28.61 -14.73
N SER A 508 -30.73 29.17 -15.96
CA SER A 508 -29.73 30.11 -16.43
C SER A 508 -30.03 31.48 -15.79
N SER A 509 -29.02 32.16 -15.24
CA SER A 509 -29.17 33.51 -14.67
C SER A 509 -29.69 34.46 -15.77
N SER A 510 -30.93 34.94 -15.65
CA SER A 510 -31.44 36.05 -16.50
C SER A 510 -30.87 37.35 -15.94
N GLY A 511 -30.32 38.20 -16.82
CA GLY A 511 -29.45 39.33 -16.48
C GLY A 511 -30.05 40.54 -15.76
N ASP A 512 -31.30 40.45 -15.24
CA ASP A 512 -31.99 41.64 -14.70
C ASP A 512 -32.21 41.62 -13.15
N SER A 513 -31.69 40.63 -12.43
CA SER A 513 -31.83 40.55 -10.97
C SER A 513 -30.46 40.45 -10.28
N ILE A 514 -30.39 40.87 -9.01
CA ILE A 514 -29.19 40.67 -8.19
C ILE A 514 -28.93 39.16 -8.10
N ASP A 515 -27.76 38.73 -8.58
CA ASP A 515 -27.31 37.36 -8.49
C ASP A 515 -27.03 36.95 -7.03
N ARG A 516 -27.96 36.15 -6.45
CA ARG A 516 -27.90 35.62 -5.08
C ARG A 516 -27.45 34.14 -5.04
N THR A 517 -27.02 33.60 -6.17
CA THR A 517 -26.55 32.22 -6.24
C THR A 517 -25.31 32.05 -5.37
N ALA A 518 -25.34 31.11 -4.42
CA ALA A 518 -24.14 30.75 -3.66
C ALA A 518 -23.11 30.12 -4.59
N LYS A 519 -21.89 30.67 -4.59
CA LYS A 519 -20.79 30.26 -5.48
C LYS A 519 -20.07 29.02 -4.96
N HIS A 520 -19.18 28.43 -5.74
CA HIS A 520 -18.18 27.52 -5.24
C HIS A 520 -17.19 28.23 -4.31
N TYR A 521 -16.51 27.48 -3.45
CA TYR A 521 -15.40 27.98 -2.65
C TYR A 521 -14.11 27.32 -3.12
N ILE A 522 -13.27 28.03 -3.85
CA ILE A 522 -12.05 27.50 -4.47
C ILE A 522 -10.89 28.45 -4.23
N GLY A 523 -9.79 27.93 -3.67
CA GLY A 523 -8.61 28.74 -3.40
C GLY A 523 -8.84 29.87 -2.41
N GLY A 524 -9.67 29.68 -1.37
CA GLY A 524 -9.97 30.63 -0.32
C GLY A 524 -10.91 31.77 -0.76
N LYS A 525 -11.66 31.62 -1.85
CA LYS A 525 -12.59 32.63 -2.34
C LYS A 525 -13.79 32.02 -3.05
N GLN A 526 -14.86 32.81 -3.13
CA GLN A 526 -16.03 32.44 -3.89
C GLN A 526 -15.74 32.50 -5.40
N ALA A 527 -16.05 31.42 -6.13
CA ALA A 527 -15.84 31.26 -7.55
C ALA A 527 -17.15 30.95 -8.29
N ARG A 528 -17.42 31.68 -9.38
CA ARG A 528 -18.57 31.33 -10.25
C ARG A 528 -18.34 29.99 -10.94
N PRO A 529 -19.40 29.19 -11.17
CA PRO A 529 -19.25 27.96 -11.95
C PRO A 529 -18.82 28.31 -13.39
N ASP A 530 -17.94 27.49 -13.98
CA ASP A 530 -17.41 27.71 -15.33
C ASP A 530 -18.52 27.77 -16.40
N ASN A 531 -19.58 26.99 -16.22
CA ASN A 531 -20.72 26.93 -17.13
C ASN A 531 -21.77 28.05 -16.93
N GLY A 532 -21.62 28.88 -15.90
CA GLY A 532 -22.61 29.91 -15.51
C GLY A 532 -23.96 29.39 -15.00
N GLN A 533 -24.08 28.08 -14.73
CA GLN A 533 -25.36 27.48 -14.34
C GLN A 533 -25.51 27.42 -12.82
N SER A 534 -26.76 27.37 -12.35
CA SER A 534 -27.13 27.18 -10.96
C SER A 534 -28.09 26.00 -10.77
N LEU A 535 -28.10 25.50 -9.57
CA LEU A 535 -28.98 24.43 -9.11
C LEU A 535 -29.93 24.98 -8.03
N GLN A 536 -31.23 24.82 -8.23
CA GLN A 536 -32.21 25.21 -7.24
C GLN A 536 -32.17 24.25 -6.03
N VAL A 537 -32.05 24.81 -4.84
CA VAL A 537 -32.11 24.06 -3.58
C VAL A 537 -33.55 24.08 -3.05
N THR A 538 -34.08 22.92 -2.68
CA THR A 538 -35.42 22.75 -2.14
C THR A 538 -35.38 22.30 -0.70
N LYS A 539 -36.28 22.82 0.14
CA LYS A 539 -36.52 22.36 1.50
C LYS A 539 -37.23 21.00 1.50
N HIS A 540 -37.36 20.41 2.68
CA HIS A 540 -38.07 19.13 2.89
C HIS A 540 -39.53 19.16 2.41
N ASP A 541 -40.20 20.33 2.44
CA ASP A 541 -41.58 20.51 1.97
C ASP A 541 -41.67 20.76 0.45
N GLY A 542 -40.54 20.79 -0.26
CA GLY A 542 -40.47 21.04 -1.70
C GLY A 542 -40.46 22.53 -2.09
N SER A 543 -40.52 23.45 -1.17
CA SER A 543 -40.40 24.90 -1.45
C SER A 543 -38.94 25.26 -1.75
N SER A 544 -38.72 26.27 -2.62
CA SER A 544 -37.36 26.77 -2.92
C SER A 544 -36.77 27.50 -1.74
N CYS A 545 -35.49 27.37 -1.49
CA CYS A 545 -34.75 28.14 -0.49
C CYS A 545 -33.53 28.90 -1.06
N GLY A 546 -33.37 28.90 -2.39
CA GLY A 546 -32.26 29.57 -3.06
C GLY A 546 -31.61 28.74 -4.13
N GLU A 547 -30.47 29.19 -4.61
CA GLU A 547 -29.70 28.56 -5.66
C GLU A 547 -28.25 28.42 -5.22
N VAL A 548 -27.60 27.34 -5.66
CA VAL A 548 -26.15 27.13 -5.54
C VAL A 548 -25.52 26.94 -6.92
N ALA A 549 -24.24 27.20 -7.05
CA ALA A 549 -23.49 26.96 -8.26
C ALA A 549 -23.60 25.49 -8.71
N PHE A 550 -23.72 25.26 -10.02
CA PHE A 550 -23.74 23.94 -10.62
C PHE A 550 -22.39 23.61 -11.26
N GLY A 551 -21.55 22.90 -10.52
CA GLY A 551 -20.19 22.58 -10.91
C GLY A 551 -20.07 21.56 -12.05
N ASN A 552 -18.96 21.63 -12.74
CA ASN A 552 -18.58 20.71 -13.81
C ASN A 552 -17.11 20.25 -13.68
N TYR A 553 -16.60 19.52 -14.68
CA TYR A 553 -15.22 19.00 -14.67
C TYR A 553 -14.13 20.09 -14.65
N LYS A 554 -14.38 21.31 -15.15
CA LYS A 554 -13.42 22.42 -15.11
C LYS A 554 -13.34 23.02 -13.70
N ASP A 555 -14.47 23.10 -13.00
CA ASP A 555 -14.50 23.53 -11.61
C ASP A 555 -13.74 22.52 -10.73
N VAL A 556 -13.88 21.22 -11.01
CA VAL A 556 -13.10 20.15 -10.37
C VAL A 556 -11.61 20.37 -10.61
N ARG A 557 -11.17 20.57 -11.85
CA ARG A 557 -9.77 20.85 -12.18
C ARG A 557 -9.25 22.07 -11.41
N ASN A 558 -9.99 23.17 -11.41
CA ASN A 558 -9.60 24.40 -10.73
C ASN A 558 -9.44 24.20 -9.22
N ALA A 559 -10.31 23.41 -8.60
CA ALA A 559 -10.22 23.08 -7.17
C ALA A 559 -9.03 22.15 -6.86
N VAL A 560 -8.74 21.17 -7.72
CA VAL A 560 -7.56 20.30 -7.56
C VAL A 560 -6.27 21.11 -7.71
N GLU A 561 -6.20 22.04 -8.69
CA GLU A 561 -5.06 22.94 -8.84
C GLU A 561 -4.89 23.87 -7.63
N ALA A 562 -5.98 24.37 -7.03
CA ALA A 562 -5.95 25.18 -5.81
C ALA A 562 -5.45 24.35 -4.60
N ALA A 563 -5.92 23.13 -4.46
CA ALA A 563 -5.45 22.20 -3.41
C ALA A 563 -3.95 21.88 -3.58
N ALA A 564 -3.49 21.64 -4.81
CA ALA A 564 -2.08 21.37 -5.08
C ALA A 564 -1.18 22.56 -4.69
N LYS A 565 -1.62 23.79 -4.95
CA LYS A 565 -0.87 25.02 -4.56
C LYS A 565 -0.79 25.22 -3.06
N ALA A 566 -1.68 24.61 -2.27
CA ALA A 566 -1.70 24.69 -0.82
C ALA A 566 -0.84 23.58 -0.15
N GLU A 567 0.16 23.03 -0.84
CA GLU A 567 1.02 21.94 -0.33
C GLU A 567 1.71 22.27 0.99
N GLY A 568 2.01 23.55 1.25
CA GLY A 568 2.58 24.02 2.51
C GLY A 568 1.76 23.65 3.75
N TRP A 569 0.45 23.38 3.60
CA TRP A 569 -0.40 22.94 4.72
C TRP A 569 0.10 21.61 5.35
N GLN A 570 0.58 20.70 4.56
CA GLN A 570 1.12 19.44 5.07
C GLN A 570 2.28 19.64 6.04
N SER A 571 3.17 20.59 5.74
CA SER A 571 4.34 20.92 6.56
C SER A 571 4.06 21.96 7.67
N THR A 572 2.85 22.52 7.72
CA THR A 572 2.43 23.39 8.84
C THR A 572 2.47 22.59 10.15
N THR A 573 2.91 23.23 11.24
CA THR A 573 3.02 22.56 12.55
C THR A 573 1.66 22.03 13.02
N ALA A 574 1.67 20.92 13.75
CA ALA A 574 0.46 20.34 14.32
C ALA A 574 -0.26 21.33 15.24
N HIS A 575 0.50 22.13 16.02
CA HIS A 575 -0.05 23.19 16.86
C HIS A 575 -0.82 24.24 16.04
N THR A 576 -0.25 24.73 14.94
CA THR A 576 -0.92 25.72 14.08
C THR A 576 -2.18 25.16 13.44
N LYS A 577 -2.15 23.90 12.98
CA LYS A 577 -3.33 23.19 12.46
C LYS A 577 -4.42 23.12 13.52
N ALA A 578 -4.08 22.69 14.74
CA ALA A 578 -5.02 22.62 15.86
C ALA A 578 -5.65 23.99 16.16
N GLN A 579 -4.82 25.04 16.24
CA GLN A 579 -5.26 26.40 16.53
C GLN A 579 -6.27 26.91 15.49
N ILE A 580 -6.01 26.72 14.23
CA ILE A 580 -6.93 27.12 13.14
C ILE A 580 -8.25 26.34 13.23
N ILE A 581 -8.20 25.03 13.51
CA ILE A 581 -9.43 24.22 13.64
C ILE A 581 -10.23 24.63 14.87
N TYR A 582 -9.58 25.02 15.98
CA TYR A 582 -10.28 25.62 17.13
C TYR A 582 -10.96 26.93 16.77
N TYR A 583 -10.35 27.80 15.93
CA TYR A 583 -11.01 29.02 15.44
C TYR A 583 -12.23 28.71 14.56
N ILE A 584 -12.13 27.65 13.73
CA ILE A 584 -13.31 27.20 12.97
C ILE A 584 -14.44 26.78 13.93
N ALA A 585 -14.12 26.05 14.99
CA ALA A 585 -15.11 25.64 16.00
C ALA A 585 -15.71 26.83 16.76
N GLU A 586 -14.90 27.80 17.16
CA GLU A 586 -15.33 29.03 17.82
C GLU A 586 -16.25 29.85 16.91
N ASN A 587 -15.87 30.10 15.66
CA ASN A 587 -16.67 30.86 14.71
C ASN A 587 -17.99 30.16 14.35
N LEU A 588 -17.99 28.81 14.28
CA LEU A 588 -19.23 28.05 14.14
C LEU A 588 -20.12 28.19 15.37
N SER A 589 -19.56 28.23 16.60
CA SER A 589 -20.33 28.36 17.83
C SER A 589 -21.03 29.69 17.94
N TYR A 590 -20.41 30.79 17.47
CA TYR A 590 -21.07 32.11 17.41
C TYR A 590 -22.26 32.13 16.44
N ARG A 591 -22.31 31.27 15.47
CA ARG A 591 -23.36 31.13 14.46
C ARG A 591 -24.26 29.91 14.66
N ALA A 592 -24.18 29.25 15.83
CA ALA A 592 -24.87 27.99 16.09
C ALA A 592 -26.41 28.08 15.89
N ASP A 593 -27.06 29.14 16.35
CA ASP A 593 -28.49 29.31 16.18
C ASP A 593 -28.90 29.52 14.73
N GLU A 594 -28.07 30.19 13.90
CA GLU A 594 -28.28 30.37 12.46
C GLU A 594 -28.24 29.01 11.74
N PHE A 595 -27.16 28.23 11.99
CA PHE A 595 -27.02 26.90 11.41
C PHE A 595 -28.15 25.94 11.84
N ALA A 596 -28.50 25.93 13.12
CA ALA A 596 -29.62 25.12 13.62
C ALA A 596 -30.96 25.48 12.96
N LYS A 597 -31.22 26.76 12.75
CA LYS A 597 -32.39 27.24 12.02
C LYS A 597 -32.37 26.79 10.56
N THR A 598 -31.23 26.91 9.90
CA THR A 598 -31.05 26.47 8.52
C THR A 598 -31.24 24.95 8.37
N ILE A 599 -30.63 24.13 9.24
CA ILE A 599 -30.82 22.67 9.29
C ILE A 599 -32.30 22.31 9.42
N LYS A 600 -32.97 22.91 10.42
CA LYS A 600 -34.42 22.68 10.65
C LYS A 600 -35.25 23.01 9.39
N ASN A 601 -35.00 24.15 8.77
CA ASN A 601 -35.74 24.61 7.59
C ASN A 601 -35.49 23.71 6.37
N LEU A 602 -34.29 23.31 6.15
CA LEU A 602 -33.91 22.47 5.01
C LEU A 602 -34.42 21.04 5.18
N THR A 603 -34.14 20.41 6.30
CA THR A 603 -34.34 18.98 6.52
C THR A 603 -35.69 18.60 7.16
N GLY A 604 -36.37 19.55 7.79
CA GLY A 604 -37.64 19.32 8.51
C GLY A 604 -37.47 18.59 9.85
N VAL A 605 -36.26 18.42 10.34
CA VAL A 605 -36.01 17.82 11.66
C VAL A 605 -36.49 18.76 12.82
N SER A 606 -36.69 18.20 14.01
CA SER A 606 -37.05 19.01 15.19
C SER A 606 -35.93 20.03 15.53
N ALA A 607 -36.29 21.13 16.16
CA ALA A 607 -35.35 22.14 16.59
C ALA A 607 -34.27 21.56 17.53
N ALA A 608 -34.64 20.63 18.40
CA ALA A 608 -33.69 19.92 19.28
C ALA A 608 -32.70 19.08 18.51
N LYS A 609 -33.13 18.37 17.45
CA LYS A 609 -32.22 17.58 16.62
C LYS A 609 -31.30 18.45 15.76
N ALA A 610 -31.83 19.55 15.21
CA ALA A 610 -31.03 20.53 14.47
C ALA A 610 -29.95 21.17 15.36
N LYS A 611 -30.31 21.56 16.60
CA LYS A 611 -29.34 22.06 17.58
C LYS A 611 -28.28 21.01 17.92
N LEU A 612 -28.67 19.77 18.19
CA LEU A 612 -27.76 18.67 18.48
C LEU A 612 -26.75 18.43 17.32
N GLU A 613 -27.20 18.56 16.07
CA GLU A 613 -26.31 18.41 14.89
C GLU A 613 -25.22 19.51 14.90
N VAL A 614 -25.56 20.74 15.22
CA VAL A 614 -24.58 21.84 15.32
C VAL A 614 -23.65 21.64 16.53
N ASP A 615 -24.20 21.32 17.71
CA ASP A 615 -23.44 21.12 18.94
C ASP A 615 -22.38 20.01 18.74
N LEU A 616 -22.77 18.88 18.12
CA LEU A 616 -21.86 17.80 17.78
C LEU A 616 -20.86 18.20 16.70
N SER A 617 -21.24 19.04 15.73
CA SER A 617 -20.29 19.54 14.71
C SER A 617 -19.18 20.37 15.35
N ILE A 618 -19.51 21.20 16.32
CA ILE A 618 -18.53 21.96 17.11
C ILE A 618 -17.63 20.99 17.90
N GLU A 619 -18.23 20.00 18.57
CA GLU A 619 -17.46 18.95 19.29
C GLU A 619 -16.51 18.19 18.36
N ARG A 620 -16.91 17.83 17.14
CA ARG A 620 -16.06 17.16 16.15
C ARG A 620 -14.88 18.03 15.73
N LEU A 621 -15.06 19.33 15.56
CA LEU A 621 -13.97 20.27 15.30
C LEU A 621 -12.98 20.31 16.47
N PHE A 622 -13.46 20.40 17.72
CA PHE A 622 -12.60 20.31 18.91
C PHE A 622 -11.84 18.98 18.97
N ASN A 623 -12.51 17.87 18.66
CA ASN A 623 -11.91 16.55 18.63
C ASN A 623 -10.81 16.46 17.55
N ALA A 624 -11.07 16.93 16.33
CA ALA A 624 -10.09 16.95 15.25
C ALA A 624 -8.87 17.82 15.59
N ALA A 625 -9.11 19.01 16.17
CA ALA A 625 -8.05 19.89 16.65
C ALA A 625 -7.18 19.20 17.73
N ALA A 626 -7.82 18.51 18.67
CA ALA A 626 -7.12 17.78 19.73
C ALA A 626 -6.23 16.67 19.16
N TRP A 627 -6.66 15.96 18.12
CA TRP A 627 -5.89 14.90 17.48
C TRP A 627 -4.72 15.40 16.63
N ALA A 628 -4.70 16.66 16.20
CA ALA A 628 -3.69 17.18 15.27
C ALA A 628 -2.25 16.96 15.73
N ASP A 629 -1.99 17.04 17.04
CA ASP A 629 -0.66 16.85 17.66
C ASP A 629 -0.58 15.62 18.59
N LYS A 630 -1.59 14.73 18.55
CA LYS A 630 -1.64 13.54 19.42
C LYS A 630 -1.79 12.23 18.65
N TYR A 631 -2.05 12.31 17.35
CA TYR A 631 -2.04 11.14 16.47
C TYR A 631 -0.63 10.87 15.98
N ASP A 632 0.24 10.51 16.93
CA ASP A 632 1.66 10.31 16.72
C ASP A 632 1.99 9.01 15.97
N GLY A 633 3.22 8.98 15.45
CA GLY A 633 3.84 7.77 14.95
C GLY A 633 4.39 6.88 16.06
N HIS A 634 5.16 5.88 15.67
CA HIS A 634 5.80 4.94 16.58
C HIS A 634 7.31 4.87 16.33
N VAL A 635 8.07 4.55 17.38
CA VAL A 635 9.48 4.19 17.28
C VAL A 635 9.58 2.68 17.52
N HIS A 636 10.07 1.95 16.52
CA HIS A 636 10.31 0.52 16.61
C HIS A 636 11.77 0.24 16.91
N THR A 637 12.02 -0.80 17.71
CA THR A 637 13.36 -1.34 18.00
C THR A 637 13.47 -2.75 17.39
N PRO A 638 13.75 -2.83 16.06
CA PRO A 638 13.91 -4.13 15.40
C PRO A 638 15.14 -4.87 15.95
N PRO A 639 15.27 -6.20 15.73
CA PRO A 639 16.38 -6.99 16.25
C PRO A 639 17.73 -6.74 15.52
N ILE A 640 17.91 -5.55 15.00
CA ILE A 640 19.16 -5.02 14.40
C ILE A 640 19.57 -3.78 15.19
N ARG A 641 20.86 -3.40 15.12
CA ARG A 641 21.32 -2.15 15.76
C ARG A 641 20.76 -0.93 15.01
N GLY A 642 19.70 -0.34 15.54
CA GLY A 642 19.00 0.78 14.93
C GLY A 642 17.59 0.97 15.47
N VAL A 643 16.95 1.99 14.96
CA VAL A 643 15.52 2.25 15.18
C VAL A 643 14.81 2.43 13.85
N ALA A 644 13.53 2.14 13.81
CA ALA A 644 12.67 2.53 12.70
C ALA A 644 11.58 3.47 13.23
N VAL A 645 11.45 4.64 12.59
CA VAL A 645 10.45 5.66 12.95
C VAL A 645 9.28 5.54 11.99
N ALA A 646 8.13 5.12 12.48
CA ALA A 646 6.88 5.10 11.74
C ALA A 646 6.21 6.47 11.84
N MET A 647 6.33 7.28 10.80
CA MET A 647 5.75 8.63 10.74
C MET A 647 4.35 8.59 10.13
N LYS A 648 3.40 9.33 10.73
CA LYS A 648 2.09 9.59 10.13
C LYS A 648 2.21 10.77 9.18
N GLU A 649 1.81 10.58 7.95
CA GLU A 649 1.82 11.62 6.90
C GLU A 649 0.43 11.79 6.31
N ALA A 650 0.11 13.00 5.83
CA ALA A 650 -1.11 13.24 5.07
C ALA A 650 -1.15 12.37 3.80
N VAL A 651 -2.31 11.87 3.42
CA VAL A 651 -2.51 11.22 2.12
C VAL A 651 -2.15 12.17 0.97
N GLY A 652 -2.60 13.43 1.08
CA GLY A 652 -2.30 14.46 0.08
C GLY A 652 -3.52 15.30 -0.29
N ASN A 653 -3.84 15.36 -1.58
CA ASN A 653 -5.07 15.96 -2.10
C ASN A 653 -6.21 14.94 -2.00
N LEU A 654 -7.15 15.19 -1.11
CA LEU A 654 -8.21 14.26 -0.77
C LEU A 654 -9.56 14.76 -1.28
N ALA A 655 -10.20 14.00 -2.16
CA ALA A 655 -11.57 14.25 -2.57
C ALA A 655 -12.54 13.65 -1.54
N ILE A 656 -13.46 14.46 -1.03
CA ILE A 656 -14.43 14.04 -0.01
C ILE A 656 -15.83 14.29 -0.56
N ILE A 657 -16.58 13.23 -0.77
CA ILE A 657 -17.97 13.28 -1.24
C ILE A 657 -18.87 12.95 -0.05
N CYS A 658 -19.57 13.98 0.44
CA CYS A 658 -20.30 13.92 1.71
C CYS A 658 -21.67 13.23 1.58
N PRO A 659 -22.19 12.66 2.68
CA PRO A 659 -23.54 12.10 2.75
C PRO A 659 -24.61 13.19 2.72
N ASP A 660 -25.88 12.77 2.51
CA ASP A 660 -27.05 13.64 2.64
C ASP A 660 -27.62 13.63 4.08
N ASP A 661 -27.35 12.59 4.85
CA ASP A 661 -27.78 12.45 6.22
C ASP A 661 -26.89 13.30 7.16
N ALA A 662 -27.51 14.07 8.07
CA ALA A 662 -26.82 15.00 8.96
C ALA A 662 -25.82 15.89 8.17
N PRO A 663 -26.31 16.75 7.27
CA PRO A 663 -25.49 17.37 6.21
C PRO A 663 -24.38 18.31 6.72
N LEU A 664 -24.54 18.94 7.89
CA LEU A 664 -23.47 19.68 8.54
C LEU A 664 -22.52 18.74 9.29
N LEU A 665 -23.09 17.86 10.12
CA LEU A 665 -22.29 16.95 10.95
C LEU A 665 -21.48 15.94 10.10
N GLY A 666 -22.08 15.41 9.04
CA GLY A 666 -21.37 14.53 8.10
C GLY A 666 -20.23 15.23 7.36
N PHE A 667 -20.46 16.49 6.92
CA PHE A 667 -19.43 17.34 6.33
C PHE A 667 -18.26 17.56 7.31
N VAL A 668 -18.55 18.04 8.53
CA VAL A 668 -17.53 18.33 9.54
C VAL A 668 -16.77 17.08 9.96
N SER A 669 -17.49 15.97 10.20
CA SER A 669 -16.89 14.68 10.63
C SER A 669 -15.89 14.10 9.62
N LEU A 670 -16.03 14.44 8.34
CA LEU A 670 -15.12 14.01 7.29
C LEU A 670 -13.99 15.02 7.02
N VAL A 671 -14.33 16.31 6.96
CA VAL A 671 -13.37 17.36 6.55
C VAL A 671 -12.42 17.74 7.70
N ALA A 672 -12.91 17.87 8.93
CA ALA A 672 -12.08 18.31 10.05
C ALA A 672 -10.89 17.36 10.35
N PRO A 673 -11.08 16.04 10.49
CA PRO A 673 -9.95 15.12 10.69
C PRO A 673 -9.01 15.07 9.46
N ALA A 674 -9.53 15.22 8.25
CA ALA A 674 -8.71 15.24 7.05
C ALA A 674 -7.72 16.42 7.06
N ILE A 675 -8.18 17.64 7.35
CA ILE A 675 -7.31 18.82 7.41
C ILE A 675 -6.42 18.82 8.66
N ALA A 676 -6.87 18.27 9.79
CA ALA A 676 -6.06 18.11 11.00
C ALA A 676 -4.82 17.27 10.73
N MET A 677 -4.95 16.21 9.91
CA MET A 677 -3.83 15.35 9.49
C MET A 677 -2.99 15.95 8.34
N GLY A 678 -3.28 17.19 7.91
CA GLY A 678 -2.48 17.91 6.91
C GLY A 678 -2.91 17.69 5.45
N ASN A 679 -4.06 17.06 5.20
CA ASN A 679 -4.60 16.94 3.84
C ASN A 679 -5.16 18.27 3.34
N ARG A 680 -5.14 18.44 2.00
CA ARG A 680 -5.91 19.47 1.30
C ARG A 680 -7.14 18.79 0.71
N THR A 681 -8.28 19.43 0.80
CA THR A 681 -9.54 18.75 0.48
C THR A 681 -10.29 19.41 -0.68
N ILE A 682 -10.85 18.57 -1.55
CA ILE A 682 -11.83 18.95 -2.56
C ILE A 682 -13.15 18.29 -2.14
N VAL A 683 -14.10 19.10 -1.68
CA VAL A 683 -15.30 18.61 -1.03
C VAL A 683 -16.53 18.80 -1.92
N ILE A 684 -17.25 17.71 -2.15
CA ILE A 684 -18.59 17.72 -2.70
C ILE A 684 -19.55 17.55 -1.51
N PRO A 685 -20.24 18.61 -1.07
CA PRO A 685 -21.14 18.54 0.07
C PRO A 685 -22.39 17.73 -0.24
N SER A 686 -23.31 17.61 0.70
CA SER A 686 -24.63 17.02 0.45
C SER A 686 -25.24 17.55 -0.84
N GLU A 687 -25.61 16.66 -1.75
CA GLU A 687 -26.30 17.04 -3.00
C GLU A 687 -27.67 17.65 -2.69
N ARG A 688 -28.30 17.13 -1.64
CA ARG A 688 -29.66 17.53 -1.25
C ARG A 688 -29.69 18.85 -0.49
N TYR A 689 -28.71 19.11 0.38
CA TYR A 689 -28.66 20.26 1.28
C TYR A 689 -27.31 21.01 1.18
N PRO A 690 -26.88 21.41 0.00
CA PRO A 690 -25.56 22.02 -0.22
C PRO A 690 -25.40 23.37 0.45
N GLN A 691 -26.52 24.05 0.79
CA GLN A 691 -26.53 25.38 1.39
C GLN A 691 -25.78 25.43 2.73
N LEU A 692 -25.82 24.36 3.54
CA LEU A 692 -25.07 24.32 4.81
C LEU A 692 -23.57 24.45 4.61
N ALA A 693 -23.01 23.86 3.53
CA ALA A 693 -21.62 24.02 3.20
C ALA A 693 -21.31 25.40 2.60
N THR A 694 -22.23 26.03 1.87
CA THR A 694 -22.05 27.41 1.36
C THR A 694 -22.14 28.45 2.48
N ASP A 695 -23.01 28.25 3.47
CA ASP A 695 -23.06 29.11 4.67
C ASP A 695 -21.79 28.97 5.52
N PHE A 696 -21.11 27.81 5.44
CA PHE A 696 -19.84 27.54 6.14
C PHE A 696 -18.66 28.33 5.58
N TYR A 697 -18.74 28.91 4.38
CA TYR A 697 -17.66 29.71 3.79
C TYR A 697 -17.21 30.85 4.70
N GLN A 698 -18.16 31.57 5.32
CA GLN A 698 -17.84 32.67 6.23
C GLN A 698 -17.09 32.18 7.48
N VAL A 699 -17.41 30.99 7.95
CA VAL A 699 -16.71 30.37 9.09
C VAL A 699 -15.25 30.09 8.71
N LEU A 700 -15.00 29.59 7.49
CA LEU A 700 -13.64 29.33 6.99
C LEU A 700 -12.86 30.63 6.75
N GLU A 701 -13.48 31.62 6.10
CA GLU A 701 -12.85 32.91 5.76
C GLU A 701 -12.43 33.71 7.01
N THR A 702 -13.11 33.51 8.13
CA THR A 702 -12.82 34.22 9.40
C THR A 702 -11.94 33.41 10.36
N SER A 703 -11.43 32.26 9.95
CA SER A 703 -10.69 31.32 10.82
C SER A 703 -9.23 31.13 10.44
N ASP A 704 -8.65 32.06 9.69
CA ASP A 704 -7.25 32.04 9.23
C ASP A 704 -6.84 30.77 8.48
N LEU A 705 -7.81 30.06 7.90
CA LEU A 705 -7.53 28.86 7.10
C LEU A 705 -6.82 29.25 5.81
N PRO A 706 -5.65 28.69 5.49
CA PRO A 706 -4.94 29.04 4.25
C PRO A 706 -5.74 28.69 2.99
N ALA A 707 -5.67 29.57 2.00
CA ALA A 707 -6.36 29.43 0.73
C ALA A 707 -6.02 28.08 0.07
N GLY A 708 -7.03 27.34 -0.39
CA GLY A 708 -6.86 26.04 -1.09
C GLY A 708 -6.80 24.81 -0.17
N VAL A 709 -6.73 24.97 1.16
CA VAL A 709 -6.78 23.81 2.09
C VAL A 709 -8.14 23.12 2.04
N ILE A 710 -9.22 23.90 2.00
CA ILE A 710 -10.58 23.39 1.74
C ILE A 710 -11.09 24.05 0.45
N ASN A 711 -11.57 23.23 -0.49
CA ASN A 711 -12.23 23.67 -1.70
C ASN A 711 -13.59 22.98 -1.78
N ILE A 712 -14.67 23.73 -1.99
CA ILE A 712 -16.04 23.19 -1.98
C ILE A 712 -16.68 23.42 -3.34
N ILE A 713 -17.16 22.36 -3.96
CA ILE A 713 -17.88 22.41 -5.26
C ILE A 713 -19.27 21.81 -5.06
N THR A 714 -20.29 22.62 -5.35
CA THR A 714 -21.68 22.18 -5.35
C THR A 714 -22.10 21.65 -6.72
N GLY A 715 -22.99 20.68 -6.79
CA GLY A 715 -23.45 20.08 -8.04
C GLY A 715 -23.97 18.65 -7.86
N LYS A 716 -24.06 17.91 -8.94
CA LYS A 716 -24.44 16.49 -8.93
C LYS A 716 -23.29 15.65 -8.40
N ARG A 717 -23.55 14.89 -7.34
CA ARG A 717 -22.57 14.07 -6.61
C ARG A 717 -21.77 13.17 -7.53
N ASP A 718 -22.44 12.33 -8.29
CA ASP A 718 -21.80 11.29 -9.09
C ASP A 718 -21.12 11.88 -10.34
N GLU A 719 -21.67 12.97 -10.93
CA GLU A 719 -21.05 13.68 -12.04
C GLU A 719 -19.73 14.37 -11.65
N LEU A 720 -19.62 14.85 -10.41
CA LEU A 720 -18.41 15.47 -9.87
C LEU A 720 -17.42 14.44 -9.29
N ALA A 721 -17.92 13.32 -8.75
CA ALA A 721 -17.10 12.23 -8.23
C ALA A 721 -16.29 11.53 -9.34
N GLU A 722 -16.84 11.42 -10.56
CA GLU A 722 -16.18 10.77 -11.70
C GLU A 722 -14.84 11.45 -12.07
N PRO A 723 -14.78 12.76 -12.41
CA PRO A 723 -13.51 13.42 -12.72
C PRO A 723 -12.54 13.44 -11.54
N LEU A 724 -13.00 13.55 -10.29
CA LEU A 724 -12.16 13.47 -9.09
C LEU A 724 -11.50 12.09 -8.95
N SER A 725 -12.24 11.03 -9.21
CA SER A 725 -11.73 9.65 -9.14
C SER A 725 -10.67 9.36 -10.20
N LYS A 726 -10.79 9.99 -11.38
CA LYS A 726 -9.87 9.83 -12.53
C LYS A 726 -8.64 10.73 -12.43
N HIS A 727 -8.69 11.83 -11.67
CA HIS A 727 -7.66 12.87 -11.69
C HIS A 727 -6.36 12.40 -11.03
N ASP A 728 -5.23 12.50 -11.73
CA ASP A 728 -3.92 12.00 -11.24
C ASP A 728 -3.40 12.73 -10.00
N ASN A 729 -3.70 14.03 -9.86
CA ASN A 729 -3.31 14.83 -8.68
C ASN A 729 -4.31 14.73 -7.51
N VAL A 730 -5.22 13.77 -7.51
CA VAL A 730 -6.04 13.36 -6.37
C VAL A 730 -5.46 12.09 -5.81
N ASP A 731 -5.00 12.12 -4.56
CA ASP A 731 -4.28 11.03 -3.90
C ASP A 731 -5.23 10.04 -3.19
N GLY A 732 -6.43 10.48 -2.83
CA GLY A 732 -7.46 9.65 -2.22
C GLY A 732 -8.87 10.14 -2.47
N VAL A 733 -9.85 9.23 -2.42
CA VAL A 733 -11.28 9.57 -2.58
C VAL A 733 -12.11 8.91 -1.48
N TRP A 734 -12.82 9.73 -0.73
CA TRP A 734 -13.82 9.29 0.24
C TRP A 734 -15.22 9.52 -0.36
N TYR A 735 -16.03 8.48 -0.43
CA TYR A 735 -17.36 8.56 -1.04
C TYR A 735 -18.44 7.98 -0.12
N HIS A 736 -19.32 8.83 0.38
CA HIS A 736 -20.46 8.45 1.21
C HIS A 736 -21.76 8.67 0.43
N GLY A 737 -22.16 7.68 -0.37
CA GLY A 737 -23.33 7.74 -1.24
C GLY A 737 -23.82 6.36 -1.67
N SER A 738 -24.31 6.26 -2.90
CA SER A 738 -24.91 5.03 -3.43
C SER A 738 -23.90 3.89 -3.62
N ALA A 739 -24.37 2.65 -3.67
CA ALA A 739 -23.55 1.50 -4.02
C ALA A 739 -22.98 1.60 -5.46
N ALA A 740 -23.79 2.15 -6.39
CA ALA A 740 -23.35 2.37 -7.77
C ALA A 740 -22.24 3.43 -7.87
N GLY A 741 -22.37 4.55 -7.14
CA GLY A 741 -21.33 5.56 -7.06
C GLY A 741 -20.05 5.04 -6.39
N SER A 742 -20.17 4.24 -5.33
CA SER A 742 -19.03 3.55 -4.70
C SER A 742 -18.27 2.69 -5.70
N LYS A 743 -18.97 1.89 -6.50
CA LYS A 743 -18.39 1.07 -7.56
C LYS A 743 -17.66 1.95 -8.60
N ALA A 744 -18.30 3.00 -9.09
CA ALA A 744 -17.72 3.90 -10.10
C ALA A 744 -16.44 4.58 -9.58
N VAL A 745 -16.45 5.05 -8.33
CA VAL A 745 -15.26 5.65 -7.68
C VAL A 745 -14.11 4.64 -7.63
N GLU A 746 -14.38 3.41 -7.23
CA GLU A 746 -13.36 2.36 -7.17
C GLU A 746 -12.81 1.97 -8.56
N GLU A 747 -13.66 1.83 -9.57
CA GLU A 747 -13.28 1.55 -10.96
C GLU A 747 -12.38 2.67 -11.53
N ASN A 748 -12.83 3.91 -11.41
CA ASN A 748 -12.12 5.08 -11.95
C ASN A 748 -10.78 5.33 -11.25
N SER A 749 -10.67 4.96 -9.96
CA SER A 749 -9.43 5.10 -9.18
C SER A 749 -8.36 4.07 -9.53
N ALA A 750 -8.65 3.07 -10.37
CA ALA A 750 -7.68 2.06 -10.78
C ALA A 750 -6.54 2.62 -11.65
N GLY A 751 -6.72 3.75 -12.33
CA GLY A 751 -5.73 4.35 -13.24
C GLY A 751 -4.39 4.62 -12.55
N ASN A 752 -4.40 5.30 -11.42
CA ASN A 752 -3.23 5.62 -10.60
C ASN A 752 -3.22 4.92 -9.23
N LEU A 753 -4.11 3.95 -9.00
CA LEU A 753 -4.20 3.14 -7.78
C LEU A 753 -4.35 3.97 -6.50
N LYS A 754 -5.05 5.10 -6.56
CA LYS A 754 -5.30 5.93 -5.38
C LYS A 754 -6.16 5.22 -4.34
N ARG A 755 -5.99 5.58 -3.09
CA ARG A 755 -6.79 5.05 -1.98
C ARG A 755 -8.23 5.48 -2.09
N THR A 756 -9.14 4.56 -1.76
CA THR A 756 -10.57 4.85 -1.69
C THR A 756 -11.14 4.40 -0.35
N TRP A 757 -12.05 5.21 0.19
CA TRP A 757 -12.91 4.83 1.30
C TRP A 757 -14.34 5.12 0.90
N VAL A 758 -15.11 4.07 0.63
CA VAL A 758 -16.46 4.19 0.08
C VAL A 758 -17.48 3.46 0.98
N SER A 759 -18.68 4.00 1.06
CA SER A 759 -19.71 3.48 1.97
C SER A 759 -20.51 2.30 1.41
N TYR A 760 -20.38 1.96 0.13
CA TYR A 760 -21.16 0.91 -0.56
C TYR A 760 -22.69 1.03 -0.38
N GLY A 761 -23.21 2.26 -0.29
CA GLY A 761 -24.63 2.49 -0.03
C GLY A 761 -25.05 2.22 1.41
N LYS A 762 -24.11 2.09 2.35
CA LYS A 762 -24.38 1.96 3.78
C LYS A 762 -24.48 3.33 4.45
N ALA A 763 -25.43 3.47 5.36
CA ALA A 763 -25.65 4.68 6.16
C ALA A 763 -24.84 4.61 7.46
N TYR A 764 -23.99 5.61 7.67
CA TYR A 764 -23.29 5.84 8.94
C TYR A 764 -24.18 6.68 9.87
N ASN A 765 -24.18 6.36 11.15
CA ASN A 765 -24.80 7.22 12.15
C ASN A 765 -23.80 8.29 12.62
N TRP A 766 -23.81 9.45 11.98
CA TRP A 766 -22.91 10.55 12.30
C TRP A 766 -23.08 11.11 13.72
N PHE A 767 -24.25 10.89 14.36
CA PHE A 767 -24.49 11.26 15.75
C PHE A 767 -23.79 10.33 16.75
N ASP A 768 -23.40 9.13 16.30
CA ASP A 768 -22.64 8.19 17.12
C ASP A 768 -21.15 8.57 17.12
N ALA A 769 -20.52 8.54 18.30
CA ALA A 769 -19.12 8.97 18.44
C ALA A 769 -18.15 8.01 17.75
N GLU A 770 -18.37 6.71 17.82
CA GLU A 770 -17.50 5.70 17.19
C GLU A 770 -17.55 5.82 15.66
N GLN A 771 -18.75 6.01 15.09
CA GLN A 771 -18.93 6.12 13.64
C GLN A 771 -18.58 7.50 13.08
N GLY A 772 -18.77 8.58 13.83
CA GLY A 772 -18.57 9.96 13.35
C GLY A 772 -17.25 10.61 13.76
N SER A 773 -16.48 10.02 14.70
CA SER A 773 -15.18 10.55 15.15
C SER A 773 -14.21 9.49 15.62
N GLY A 774 -14.44 8.24 15.27
CA GLY A 774 -13.52 7.14 15.61
C GLY A 774 -12.14 7.31 14.97
N GLU A 775 -11.12 6.79 15.63
CA GLU A 775 -9.71 6.87 15.18
C GLU A 775 -9.50 6.25 13.80
N TYR A 776 -10.41 5.37 13.36
CA TYR A 776 -10.36 4.79 12.01
C TYR A 776 -10.45 5.87 10.90
N ILE A 777 -11.08 7.03 11.14
CA ILE A 777 -11.15 8.16 10.19
C ILE A 777 -9.75 8.77 10.03
N LEU A 778 -8.99 8.90 11.12
CA LEU A 778 -7.60 9.37 11.07
C LEU A 778 -6.71 8.41 10.27
N ARG A 779 -6.93 7.09 10.38
CA ARG A 779 -6.23 6.09 9.55
C ARG A 779 -6.53 6.24 8.06
N HIS A 780 -7.75 6.61 7.70
CA HIS A 780 -8.09 6.93 6.30
C HIS A 780 -7.45 8.25 5.82
N ALA A 781 -7.23 9.19 6.73
CA ALA A 781 -6.62 10.50 6.45
C ALA A 781 -5.08 10.47 6.39
N THR A 782 -4.45 9.36 6.76
CA THR A 782 -2.98 9.28 6.86
C THR A 782 -2.39 8.07 6.13
N GLU A 783 -1.12 8.22 5.74
CA GLU A 783 -0.20 7.16 5.37
C GLU A 783 0.83 6.96 6.47
N VAL A 784 1.47 5.80 6.49
CA VAL A 784 2.60 5.52 7.39
C VAL A 784 3.86 5.36 6.57
N LYS A 785 4.86 6.22 6.86
CA LYS A 785 6.21 6.10 6.33
C LYS A 785 7.14 5.55 7.40
N ASN A 786 7.90 4.52 7.07
CA ASN A 786 8.88 3.93 7.97
C ASN A 786 10.29 4.39 7.57
N ILE A 787 10.95 5.19 8.44
CA ILE A 787 12.32 5.65 8.26
C ILE A 787 13.22 4.80 9.15
N TRP A 788 14.13 4.04 8.54
CA TRP A 788 15.11 3.22 9.24
C TRP A 788 16.39 3.98 9.46
N LEU A 789 16.83 4.00 10.71
CA LEU A 789 18.01 4.70 11.19
C LEU A 789 18.93 3.70 11.92
N PRO A 790 19.71 2.88 11.19
CA PRO A 790 20.71 2.03 11.81
C PRO A 790 21.83 2.89 12.43
N TYR A 791 22.46 2.41 13.49
CA TYR A 791 23.54 3.11 14.18
C TYR A 791 24.65 2.13 14.63
N GLY A 792 25.87 2.67 14.79
CA GLY A 792 27.06 1.91 15.12
C GLY A 792 27.56 1.06 13.92
N ASP A 793 28.64 0.33 14.15
CA ASP A 793 29.18 -0.56 13.12
C ASP A 793 28.17 -1.67 12.81
N GLN A 794 27.79 -1.77 11.57
CA GLN A 794 26.98 -2.88 11.09
C GLN A 794 27.87 -4.13 11.10
N ILE A 795 27.45 -5.15 11.86
CA ILE A 795 28.16 -6.42 11.94
C ILE A 795 27.67 -7.33 10.81
#